data_e19396802f36d38fd681fa64cea3281c
#
_entry.id   e19396802f36d38fd681fa64cea3281c
#
_cell.length_a   1.000
_cell.length_b   1.000
_cell.length_c   1.000
_cell.angle_alpha   90.00
_cell.angle_beta   90.00
_cell.angle_gamma   90.00
#
_symmetry.space_group_name_H-M   'P 1'
#
loop_
_entity.id
_entity.type
_entity.pdbx_description
1 polymer ?
#
loop_
_entity_poly.entity_id
_entity_poly.type
_entity_poly.pdbx_seq_one_letter_code
_entity_poly.pdbx_strand_id
1 'polypeptide(L)'
;MAERDGYGSASQPVSPRLSRRPFPMRRQNSANEPDERSPLLLNTSRSRIRIHGGAASPRRPNLSRDQSYSDSSRGTRHHSRRSSWGQRLANAFSERSMSESKGSIFPDERVWYDQFTSTDWVHDTIADSYRVRTLRSRKDFWGRVLTTIDGSQGWILSALCGFVIAAIAYTVDVAESVVFDFKDGYCSRAWYFDEKKCCPGGRADCTDWKTWSQALHYHPFGEKWTDFLIYVACVVLFALASCWVALWTKTVVPSAYRLTTLDENLAAESVPQAADEGPGDDSASPRQVVGQKPENPPMVYYSAAGSGVAEVRVILSGFVLHGFLGLRTLIFKMLSLILSVSSGLSIGKEGPFVHMATCVGNIACRLFAKYDRNDAKRREVLSAAAAAGVAVAFGAPLGGVLFGLEEVSYFFPAKTLFRTFFACIIAALSLKFLNPYGTHKIVMFEIRYLVDWEYFELGSFIFVGIVGGAMGALFIKASKHWAQSFRRIKAIKKYPMLEVFLVAVVTGLMSYWNPLTKVSVAKLLLNLASPCDRTKGDGLGLCPRSVDDIPLILSTLIIAFLIKGFLTVIAFGIKVPAGIYIPSMVVGGLMGRIVGHLVQWLVLVTPDWAVWGGCATASDGTCIQPGVYGLIAAGATMCGVTRLSVTLAVILFELTGSLDYVLPFSLSILVAKWTADAIEPCSIYDLLTNMNAYPFLNNKHKPIFTGDLTELVRRLRRERIIDITNSPLVPASSLRTKLEILHRHGELDGGLPILREDVLVGLIPAPDLQFALDQLRDEGSNLCLMDQVPSIDDDDDGSDPDPTDFTQFIDPAPVALDIRSPIDLAYECFVKLGLRYICVLRDGKYAGMIHKKTFVKYTRELEDEQGGH
;
A
#
# COMPACT_ATOMS: atom_id res chain seq x y z
N MET A 1 -32.17 -52.55 44.46
CA MET A 1 -31.35 -52.92 45.57
C MET A 1 -30.26 -51.95 45.64
N ALA A 2 -30.36 -50.81 46.42
CA ALA A 2 -29.97 -50.74 47.85
C ALA A 2 -28.43 -50.93 47.95
N GLU A 3 -27.64 -50.13 48.48
CA GLU A 3 -27.63 -49.10 49.54
C GLU A 3 -26.22 -48.52 49.57
N ARG A 4 -26.08 -47.18 49.65
CA ARG A 4 -25.69 -46.43 50.89
C ARG A 4 -24.19 -46.34 51.24
N ASP A 5 -23.82 -45.16 51.42
CA ASP A 5 -23.07 -44.39 52.45
C ASP A 5 -21.54 -44.29 52.37
N GLY A 6 -21.09 -43.01 52.49
CA GLY A 6 -19.99 -42.61 53.33
C GLY A 6 -19.10 -41.45 52.97
N TYR A 7 -19.44 -40.29 53.45
CA TYR A 7 -18.64 -39.16 53.98
C TYR A 7 -17.16 -39.02 53.69
N GLY A 8 -16.79 -37.80 53.23
CA GLY A 8 -15.42 -37.27 53.30
C GLY A 8 -15.35 -35.83 52.88
N SER A 9 -15.54 -34.88 53.75
CA SER A 9 -15.40 -33.43 53.60
C SER A 9 -13.94 -33.01 53.50
N ALA A 10 -13.59 -32.13 52.58
CA ALA A 10 -12.40 -31.30 52.67
C ALA A 10 -12.66 -29.91 52.06
N SER A 11 -12.40 -28.96 52.89
CA SER A 11 -12.60 -27.53 52.91
C SER A 11 -12.03 -26.75 51.70
N GLN A 12 -12.85 -25.81 51.21
CA GLN A 12 -12.42 -24.68 50.37
C GLN A 12 -12.00 -23.50 51.27
N PRO A 13 -11.02 -22.67 50.87
CA PRO A 13 -10.74 -21.42 51.56
C PRO A 13 -11.62 -20.28 51.02
N VAL A 14 -12.17 -19.55 51.97
CA VAL A 14 -13.07 -18.41 51.87
C VAL A 14 -12.29 -17.15 51.49
N SER A 15 -12.76 -16.42 50.46
CA SER A 15 -12.35 -15.04 50.19
C SER A 15 -13.27 -14.03 50.90
N PRO A 16 -12.77 -12.91 51.43
CA PRO A 16 -13.56 -11.98 52.23
C PRO A 16 -14.42 -11.04 51.36
N ARG A 17 -15.72 -11.05 51.64
CA ARG A 17 -16.69 -10.05 51.16
C ARG A 17 -16.53 -8.77 51.95
N LEU A 18 -16.27 -7.62 51.26
CA LEU A 18 -16.43 -6.28 51.85
C LEU A 18 -17.90 -5.89 51.83
N SER A 19 -18.43 -5.67 53.04
CA SER A 19 -19.79 -5.24 53.34
C SER A 19 -20.00 -3.78 52.97
N ARG A 20 -21.01 -3.46 52.16
CA ARG A 20 -21.58 -2.13 51.99
C ARG A 20 -22.48 -1.77 53.18
N ARG A 21 -22.19 -0.67 53.87
CA ARG A 21 -23.13 0.02 54.76
C ARG A 21 -23.80 1.18 53.99
N PRO A 22 -25.10 1.40 54.15
CA PRO A 22 -25.80 2.55 53.59
C PRO A 22 -25.69 3.77 54.52
N PHE A 23 -25.41 4.95 53.97
CA PHE A 23 -25.56 6.23 54.67
C PHE A 23 -26.79 7.00 54.15
N PRO A 24 -27.49 7.80 54.98
CA PRO A 24 -28.81 8.29 54.70
C PRO A 24 -28.82 9.56 53.85
N MET A 25 -29.87 9.68 53.05
CA MET A 25 -30.23 10.89 52.23
C MET A 25 -30.49 12.08 53.15
N ARG A 26 -29.86 13.21 52.86
CA ARG A 26 -30.24 14.56 53.25
C ARG A 26 -30.55 15.38 51.99
N ARG A 27 -31.86 15.68 51.79
CA ARG A 27 -32.35 16.64 50.79
C ARG A 27 -31.78 18.04 51.14
N GLN A 28 -31.13 18.70 50.16
CA GLN A 28 -31.11 20.14 50.07
C GLN A 28 -31.15 20.57 48.59
N ASN A 29 -31.92 21.62 48.33
CA ASN A 29 -32.40 22.13 47.05
C ASN A 29 -31.34 22.76 46.12
N SER A 30 -31.57 22.57 44.85
CA SER A 30 -31.37 23.51 43.74
C SER A 30 -30.11 24.30 43.66
N ALA A 31 -29.26 23.92 42.69
CA ALA A 31 -28.60 24.84 41.74
C ALA A 31 -27.86 23.99 40.66
N ASN A 32 -28.30 24.11 39.48
CA ASN A 32 -27.64 23.89 38.18
C ASN A 32 -26.32 23.08 38.15
N GLU A 33 -26.40 21.84 37.81
CA GLU A 33 -25.27 21.06 37.29
C GLU A 33 -25.06 21.39 35.81
N PRO A 34 -23.83 21.72 35.38
CA PRO A 34 -23.55 21.88 33.95
C PRO A 34 -23.35 20.52 33.28
N ASP A 35 -24.02 20.38 32.14
CA ASP A 35 -23.99 19.23 31.22
C ASP A 35 -22.54 18.90 30.78
N GLU A 36 -22.11 17.66 31.00
CA GLU A 36 -20.76 17.14 30.74
C GLU A 36 -20.40 16.96 29.24
N ARG A 37 -21.09 17.66 28.33
CA ARG A 37 -20.94 17.54 26.86
C ARG A 37 -20.44 18.80 26.18
N SER A 38 -19.89 19.79 26.88
CA SER A 38 -19.32 20.98 26.24
C SER A 38 -17.79 20.92 26.27
N PRO A 39 -17.10 21.17 25.16
CA PRO A 39 -15.65 21.27 25.15
C PRO A 39 -15.20 22.52 25.94
N LEU A 40 -14.19 22.35 26.77
CA LEU A 40 -13.53 23.38 27.56
C LEU A 40 -13.07 24.56 26.68
N LEU A 41 -13.84 25.63 26.69
CA LEU A 41 -13.39 26.95 26.22
C LEU A 41 -12.77 27.67 27.41
N LEU A 42 -11.47 27.93 27.31
CA LEU A 42 -10.72 28.74 28.24
C LEU A 42 -11.31 30.16 28.26
N ASN A 43 -11.90 30.51 29.41
CA ASN A 43 -12.30 31.88 29.72
C ASN A 43 -11.07 32.70 30.06
N THR A 44 -10.58 33.53 29.15
CA THR A 44 -9.65 34.62 29.48
C THR A 44 -10.42 35.80 29.99
N SER A 45 -10.20 36.14 31.25
CA SER A 45 -10.76 37.30 31.94
C SER A 45 -10.34 38.62 31.27
N ARG A 46 -11.33 39.36 30.75
CA ARG A 46 -11.17 40.73 30.26
C ARG A 46 -10.95 41.70 31.45
N SER A 47 -9.75 42.26 31.55
CA SER A 47 -9.55 43.51 32.31
C SER A 47 -9.85 44.72 31.39
N ARG A 48 -10.94 45.46 31.71
CA ARG A 48 -11.26 46.71 31.07
C ARG A 48 -10.31 47.82 31.56
N ILE A 49 -9.53 48.37 30.66
CA ILE A 49 -8.90 49.66 30.85
C ILE A 49 -9.69 50.71 30.07
N ARG A 50 -10.35 51.63 30.79
CA ARG A 50 -10.95 52.85 30.22
C ARG A 50 -9.85 53.89 30.00
N ILE A 51 -9.71 54.37 28.78
CA ILE A 51 -8.97 55.63 28.52
C ILE A 51 -9.96 56.60 27.89
N HIS A 52 -10.10 57.75 28.58
CA HIS A 52 -10.85 58.91 28.13
C HIS A 52 -9.97 59.86 27.26
N GLY A 53 -10.62 60.54 26.31
CA GLY A 53 -10.19 61.84 25.74
C GLY A 53 -9.93 61.76 24.23
N GLY A 54 -10.76 62.37 23.42
CA GLY A 54 -10.85 63.71 23.07
C GLY A 54 -10.62 63.95 21.58
N ALA A 55 -11.69 64.18 20.82
CA ALA A 55 -11.88 65.10 19.70
C ALA A 55 -10.68 65.51 18.79
N ALA A 56 -10.78 65.22 17.47
CA ALA A 56 -10.91 66.24 16.41
C ALA A 56 -10.76 65.62 15.01
N SER A 57 -11.79 65.84 14.20
CA SER A 57 -11.73 65.59 12.74
C SER A 57 -11.08 66.80 12.05
N PRO A 58 -10.44 66.62 10.90
CA PRO A 58 -10.71 67.54 9.79
C PRO A 58 -10.95 66.87 8.42
N ARG A 59 -12.07 67.24 7.89
CA ARG A 59 -12.45 67.64 6.50
C ARG A 59 -11.58 67.11 5.34
N ARG A 60 -12.28 66.44 4.44
CA ARG A 60 -11.95 66.25 3.00
C ARG A 60 -11.87 67.57 2.26
N PRO A 61 -11.06 67.72 1.23
CA PRO A 61 -11.37 68.55 0.08
C PRO A 61 -11.80 67.69 -1.13
N ASN A 62 -12.95 68.11 -1.67
CA ASN A 62 -13.39 67.79 -3.03
C ASN A 62 -12.48 68.46 -4.05
N LEU A 63 -12.12 67.73 -5.12
CA LEU A 63 -11.79 68.35 -6.40
C LEU A 63 -12.36 67.52 -7.55
N SER A 64 -13.09 68.30 -8.37
CA SER A 64 -13.90 67.97 -9.51
C SER A 64 -13.16 67.39 -10.70
N ARG A 65 -13.79 66.43 -11.39
CA ARG A 65 -14.39 66.51 -12.74
C ARG A 65 -13.46 67.00 -13.86
N ASP A 66 -13.13 66.22 -14.78
CA ASP A 66 -13.42 66.16 -16.21
C ASP A 66 -12.33 65.44 -16.98
N GLN A 67 -12.60 64.43 -17.69
CA GLN A 67 -12.59 64.30 -19.14
C GLN A 67 -12.66 62.83 -19.58
N SER A 68 -13.64 62.60 -20.37
CA SER A 68 -13.93 61.48 -21.19
C SER A 68 -12.79 60.97 -22.05
N TYR A 69 -12.50 59.68 -21.98
CA TYR A 69 -12.04 58.94 -23.19
C TYR A 69 -12.67 57.54 -23.10
N SER A 70 -13.51 57.26 -24.12
CA SER A 70 -14.09 55.95 -24.36
C SER A 70 -13.04 54.95 -24.76
N ASP A 71 -12.91 53.85 -24.03
CA ASP A 71 -12.50 52.63 -24.69
C ASP A 71 -13.16 51.43 -24.00
N SER A 72 -13.86 50.67 -24.81
CA SER A 72 -14.64 49.50 -24.49
C SER A 72 -13.75 48.32 -24.19
N SER A 73 -13.54 47.97 -22.91
CA SER A 73 -13.09 46.65 -22.56
C SER A 73 -14.12 46.03 -21.63
N ARG A 74 -14.79 45.03 -22.19
CA ARG A 74 -15.71 44.16 -21.49
C ARG A 74 -15.01 43.55 -20.28
N GLY A 75 -15.39 43.99 -19.09
CA GLY A 75 -15.06 43.33 -17.84
C GLY A 75 -15.67 41.93 -17.84
N THR A 76 -14.90 40.93 -18.05
CA THR A 76 -15.26 39.54 -17.81
C THR A 76 -15.35 39.33 -16.31
N ARG A 77 -16.59 39.26 -15.80
CA ARG A 77 -16.86 38.73 -14.47
C ARG A 77 -16.27 37.32 -14.39
N HIS A 78 -15.20 37.15 -13.65
CA HIS A 78 -14.72 35.84 -13.24
C HIS A 78 -15.71 35.21 -12.27
N HIS A 79 -16.75 34.58 -12.83
CA HIS A 79 -17.45 33.54 -12.10
C HIS A 79 -16.46 32.37 -11.91
N SER A 80 -16.19 31.97 -10.66
CA SER A 80 -15.52 30.73 -10.36
C SER A 80 -16.31 29.60 -11.03
N ARG A 81 -15.85 29.18 -12.23
CA ARG A 81 -16.46 28.08 -12.96
C ARG A 81 -16.20 26.81 -12.16
N ARG A 82 -17.22 26.36 -11.41
CA ARG A 82 -17.27 24.97 -10.97
C ARG A 82 -17.00 24.11 -12.19
N SER A 83 -15.86 23.43 -12.20
CA SER A 83 -15.49 22.52 -13.30
C SER A 83 -16.64 21.54 -13.54
N SER A 84 -17.07 21.43 -14.79
CA SER A 84 -18.15 20.52 -15.15
C SER A 84 -17.72 19.07 -14.86
N TRP A 85 -18.68 18.18 -14.63
CA TRP A 85 -18.41 16.74 -14.44
C TRP A 85 -17.57 16.15 -15.59
N GLY A 86 -17.81 16.58 -16.82
CA GLY A 86 -17.00 16.17 -17.98
C GLY A 86 -15.55 16.63 -17.91
N GLN A 87 -15.27 17.84 -17.43
CA GLN A 87 -13.90 18.31 -17.20
C GLN A 87 -13.20 17.53 -16.08
N ARG A 88 -13.90 17.18 -15.01
CA ARG A 88 -13.35 16.35 -13.94
C ARG A 88 -13.04 14.94 -14.42
N LEU A 89 -13.92 14.37 -15.25
CA LEU A 89 -13.69 13.07 -15.88
C LEU A 89 -12.47 13.11 -16.81
N ALA A 90 -12.35 14.11 -17.66
CA ALA A 90 -11.19 14.31 -18.52
C ALA A 90 -9.89 14.48 -17.72
N ASN A 91 -9.93 15.26 -16.63
CA ASN A 91 -8.80 15.46 -15.74
C ASN A 91 -8.44 14.19 -14.93
N ALA A 92 -9.42 13.33 -14.59
CA ALA A 92 -9.16 12.06 -13.93
C ALA A 92 -8.33 11.12 -14.82
N PHE A 93 -8.54 11.16 -16.13
CA PHE A 93 -7.84 10.33 -17.11
C PHE A 93 -6.59 11.00 -17.71
N SER A 94 -6.40 12.32 -17.54
CA SER A 94 -5.19 12.99 -18.03
C SER A 94 -4.03 12.76 -17.06
N GLU A 95 -2.93 12.21 -17.57
CA GLU A 95 -1.64 12.24 -16.88
C GLU A 95 -1.06 13.65 -17.01
N ARG A 96 -0.79 14.29 -15.88
CA ARG A 96 0.01 15.51 -15.88
C ARG A 96 1.46 15.12 -16.14
N SER A 97 1.89 15.28 -17.41
CA SER A 97 3.32 15.23 -17.71
C SER A 97 3.99 16.43 -17.01
N MET A 98 5.09 16.18 -16.32
CA MET A 98 6.00 17.23 -15.84
C MET A 98 6.73 17.86 -17.05
N SER A 99 6.01 18.44 -17.98
CA SER A 99 6.60 19.31 -18.96
C SER A 99 6.41 20.75 -18.49
N GLU A 100 7.52 21.36 -18.11
CA GLU A 100 7.72 22.79 -18.00
C GLU A 100 6.62 23.58 -17.28
N SER A 101 6.94 24.04 -16.12
CA SER A 101 6.24 25.08 -15.35
C SER A 101 6.22 26.40 -16.15
N LYS A 102 5.43 26.44 -17.19
CA LYS A 102 4.85 27.67 -17.69
C LYS A 102 3.52 27.81 -17.04
N GLY A 103 3.37 28.80 -16.21
CA GLY A 103 2.28 29.20 -15.35
C GLY A 103 0.98 28.41 -15.53
N SER A 104 0.58 27.65 -14.54
CA SER A 104 -0.67 26.92 -14.59
C SER A 104 -1.83 27.91 -14.74
N ILE A 105 -2.59 27.77 -15.81
CA ILE A 105 -3.75 28.61 -16.15
C ILE A 105 -4.92 28.43 -15.15
N PHE A 106 -4.74 27.53 -14.15
CA PHE A 106 -5.72 27.26 -13.13
C PHE A 106 -5.11 27.45 -11.72
N PRO A 107 -5.33 28.60 -11.09
CA PRO A 107 -4.77 28.91 -9.76
C PRO A 107 -5.30 28.04 -8.62
N ASP A 108 -6.37 27.29 -8.83
CA ASP A 108 -7.03 26.46 -7.80
C ASP A 108 -6.49 25.03 -7.67
N GLU A 109 -5.50 24.63 -8.46
CA GLU A 109 -4.98 23.27 -8.41
C GLU A 109 -3.71 23.17 -7.59
N ARG A 110 -3.82 22.63 -6.35
CA ARG A 110 -2.67 22.16 -5.58
C ARG A 110 -1.83 21.23 -6.44
N VAL A 111 -0.57 21.61 -6.71
CA VAL A 111 0.41 20.74 -7.38
C VAL A 111 0.76 19.63 -6.40
N TRP A 112 0.31 18.42 -6.73
CA TRP A 112 0.23 17.30 -5.78
C TRP A 112 1.57 16.67 -5.46
N TYR A 113 2.61 16.88 -6.25
CA TYR A 113 3.73 15.96 -6.22
C TYR A 113 5.07 16.61 -6.48
N ASP A 114 5.77 16.90 -5.39
CA ASP A 114 7.21 16.89 -5.41
C ASP A 114 7.71 15.61 -4.74
N GLN A 115 8.79 15.07 -5.28
CA GLN A 115 9.36 13.78 -5.00
C GLN A 115 9.56 13.54 -3.51
N PHE A 116 9.07 12.39 -3.02
CA PHE A 116 9.14 12.01 -1.62
C PHE A 116 8.68 13.10 -0.64
N THR A 117 7.69 13.88 -1.02
CA THR A 117 7.05 14.81 -0.09
C THR A 117 6.24 14.02 0.91
N SER A 118 6.17 14.52 2.13
CA SER A 118 5.33 13.95 3.18
C SER A 118 3.99 14.68 3.21
N THR A 119 2.90 13.94 3.51
CA THR A 119 1.56 14.50 3.69
C THR A 119 1.35 14.86 5.17
N ASP A 120 0.53 15.88 5.44
CA ASP A 120 0.13 16.27 6.79
C ASP A 120 -1.36 15.96 7.01
N TRP A 121 -1.63 14.91 7.76
CA TRP A 121 -3.00 14.46 7.96
C TRP A 121 -3.76 15.28 8.99
N VAL A 122 -3.06 15.88 9.94
CA VAL A 122 -3.68 16.72 10.98
C VAL A 122 -4.20 18.00 10.33
N HIS A 123 -3.35 18.68 9.56
CA HIS A 123 -3.73 19.89 8.83
C HIS A 123 -4.92 19.64 7.88
N ASP A 124 -4.87 18.57 7.09
CA ASP A 124 -5.95 18.17 6.19
C ASP A 124 -7.26 17.83 6.92
N THR A 125 -7.17 17.24 8.12
CA THR A 125 -8.35 16.93 8.94
C THR A 125 -8.97 18.20 9.51
N ILE A 126 -8.17 19.16 9.94
CA ILE A 126 -8.62 20.48 10.40
C ILE A 126 -9.31 21.22 9.25
N ALA A 127 -8.72 21.28 8.08
CA ALA A 127 -9.30 21.91 6.89
C ALA A 127 -10.66 21.26 6.50
N ASP A 128 -10.78 19.91 6.54
CA ASP A 128 -12.06 19.23 6.30
C ASP A 128 -13.11 19.56 7.37
N SER A 129 -12.70 19.72 8.63
CA SER A 129 -13.63 20.08 9.73
C SER A 129 -14.25 21.46 9.55
N TYR A 130 -13.47 22.46 9.11
CA TYR A 130 -13.95 23.79 8.75
C TYR A 130 -14.93 23.72 7.58
N ARG A 131 -14.59 23.00 6.51
CA ARG A 131 -15.47 22.78 5.35
C ARG A 131 -16.81 22.16 5.75
N VAL A 132 -16.79 21.13 6.60
CA VAL A 132 -18.00 20.46 7.08
C VAL A 132 -18.82 21.38 7.97
N ARG A 133 -18.18 22.20 8.82
CA ARG A 133 -18.83 23.18 9.67
C ARG A 133 -19.59 24.22 8.80
N THR A 134 -18.92 24.76 7.77
CA THR A 134 -19.53 25.70 6.82
C THR A 134 -20.73 25.09 6.07
N LEU A 135 -20.64 23.81 5.65
CA LEU A 135 -21.76 23.12 5.02
C LEU A 135 -22.96 22.94 5.99
N ARG A 136 -22.69 22.59 7.25
CA ARG A 136 -23.74 22.36 8.26
C ARG A 136 -24.36 23.64 8.81
N SER A 137 -23.67 24.79 8.72
CA SER A 137 -24.20 26.10 9.14
C SER A 137 -25.36 26.55 8.25
N ARG A 138 -25.41 26.09 6.99
CA ARG A 138 -26.51 26.37 6.06
C ARG A 138 -27.75 25.59 6.45
N LYS A 139 -28.74 26.24 7.06
CA LYS A 139 -30.00 25.65 7.55
C LYS A 139 -31.08 25.47 6.45
N ASP A 140 -30.81 25.96 5.26
CA ASP A 140 -31.72 25.90 4.10
C ASP A 140 -32.00 24.48 3.62
N PHE A 141 -33.09 24.27 2.90
CA PHE A 141 -33.39 22.97 2.27
C PHE A 141 -32.23 22.49 1.38
N TRP A 142 -31.70 23.38 0.55
CA TRP A 142 -30.53 23.07 -0.29
C TRP A 142 -29.26 22.76 0.53
N GLY A 143 -29.05 23.40 1.68
CA GLY A 143 -27.98 23.08 2.60
C GLY A 143 -28.06 21.64 3.14
N ARG A 144 -29.28 21.17 3.48
CA ARG A 144 -29.49 19.77 3.91
C ARG A 144 -29.24 18.78 2.78
N VAL A 145 -29.70 19.06 1.57
CA VAL A 145 -29.45 18.23 0.38
C VAL A 145 -27.95 18.14 0.10
N LEU A 146 -27.23 19.26 0.11
CA LEU A 146 -25.78 19.29 -0.10
C LEU A 146 -25.03 18.52 0.99
N THR A 147 -25.43 18.61 2.25
CA THR A 147 -24.83 17.85 3.35
C THR A 147 -25.05 16.34 3.18
N THR A 148 -26.25 15.93 2.74
CA THR A 148 -26.55 14.51 2.47
C THR A 148 -25.72 13.99 1.28
N ILE A 149 -25.64 14.77 0.19
CA ILE A 149 -24.81 14.43 -0.98
C ILE A 149 -23.33 14.34 -0.59
N ASP A 150 -22.82 15.28 0.21
CA ASP A 150 -21.43 15.24 0.70
C ASP A 150 -21.15 13.99 1.55
N GLY A 151 -22.12 13.60 2.38
CA GLY A 151 -22.05 12.36 3.18
C GLY A 151 -22.06 11.09 2.32
N SER A 152 -22.83 11.06 1.22
CA SER A 152 -22.97 9.89 0.33
C SER A 152 -21.79 9.71 -0.64
N GLN A 153 -21.06 10.78 -0.96
CA GLN A 153 -19.91 10.72 -1.91
C GLN A 153 -18.93 9.60 -1.59
N GLY A 154 -18.62 9.38 -0.30
CA GLY A 154 -17.68 8.33 0.10
C GLY A 154 -18.19 6.91 -0.16
N TRP A 155 -19.48 6.67 -0.02
CA TRP A 155 -20.10 5.39 -0.32
C TRP A 155 -20.17 5.13 -1.83
N ILE A 156 -20.57 6.14 -2.60
CA ILE A 156 -20.60 6.07 -4.07
C ILE A 156 -19.20 5.79 -4.61
N LEU A 157 -18.19 6.48 -4.08
CA LEU A 157 -16.80 6.30 -4.47
C LEU A 157 -16.29 4.89 -4.14
N SER A 158 -16.61 4.38 -2.94
CA SER A 158 -16.25 3.01 -2.55
C SER A 158 -16.90 1.95 -3.43
N ALA A 159 -18.18 2.13 -3.80
CA ALA A 159 -18.89 1.23 -4.72
C ALA A 159 -18.29 1.28 -6.13
N LEU A 160 -18.02 2.48 -6.64
CA LEU A 160 -17.38 2.66 -7.95
C LEU A 160 -16.01 1.99 -8.02
N CYS A 161 -15.17 2.23 -7.00
CA CYS A 161 -13.86 1.58 -6.90
C CYS A 161 -14.00 0.06 -6.89
N GLY A 162 -14.88 -0.50 -6.04
CA GLY A 162 -15.11 -1.94 -5.95
C GLY A 162 -15.53 -2.56 -7.28
N PHE A 163 -16.47 -1.93 -7.99
CA PHE A 163 -16.93 -2.39 -9.30
C PHE A 163 -15.83 -2.35 -10.37
N VAL A 164 -15.11 -1.23 -10.49
CA VAL A 164 -14.03 -1.07 -11.49
C VAL A 164 -12.89 -2.05 -11.22
N ILE A 165 -12.52 -2.25 -9.95
CA ILE A 165 -11.48 -3.22 -9.55
C ILE A 165 -11.90 -4.64 -9.96
N ALA A 166 -13.16 -5.02 -9.73
CA ALA A 166 -13.68 -6.32 -10.15
C ALA A 166 -13.68 -6.50 -11.68
N ALA A 167 -14.02 -5.46 -12.43
CA ALA A 167 -13.99 -5.48 -13.89
C ALA A 167 -12.55 -5.65 -14.43
N ILE A 168 -11.57 -4.99 -13.83
CA ILE A 168 -10.16 -5.15 -14.16
C ILE A 168 -9.69 -6.58 -13.83
N ALA A 169 -10.03 -7.09 -12.64
CA ALA A 169 -9.68 -8.45 -12.23
C ALA A 169 -10.26 -9.49 -13.20
N TYR A 170 -11.53 -9.34 -13.57
CA TYR A 170 -12.18 -10.18 -14.59
C TYR A 170 -11.41 -10.18 -15.92
N THR A 171 -11.06 -8.99 -16.41
CA THR A 171 -10.34 -8.85 -17.69
C THR A 171 -8.97 -9.53 -17.64
N VAL A 172 -8.25 -9.36 -16.52
CA VAL A 172 -6.93 -10.00 -16.32
C VAL A 172 -7.07 -11.51 -16.25
N ASP A 173 -8.02 -12.02 -15.47
CA ASP A 173 -8.20 -13.46 -15.26
C ASP A 173 -8.59 -14.20 -16.56
N VAL A 174 -9.50 -13.61 -17.33
CA VAL A 174 -9.92 -14.20 -18.62
C VAL A 174 -8.79 -14.14 -19.64
N ALA A 175 -8.10 -13.01 -19.76
CA ALA A 175 -6.98 -12.87 -20.70
C ALA A 175 -5.80 -13.76 -20.30
N GLU A 176 -5.49 -13.86 -19.00
CA GLU A 176 -4.43 -14.74 -18.48
C GLU A 176 -4.70 -16.20 -18.85
N SER A 177 -5.93 -16.70 -18.67
CA SER A 177 -6.26 -18.11 -18.95
C SER A 177 -6.06 -18.46 -20.41
N VAL A 178 -6.52 -17.60 -21.34
CA VAL A 178 -6.37 -17.79 -22.78
C VAL A 178 -4.89 -17.77 -23.19
N VAL A 179 -4.13 -16.76 -22.75
CA VAL A 179 -2.71 -16.61 -23.13
C VAL A 179 -1.85 -17.71 -22.49
N PHE A 180 -2.21 -18.17 -21.27
CA PHE A 180 -1.50 -19.26 -20.61
C PHE A 180 -1.63 -20.56 -21.37
N ASP A 181 -2.85 -20.94 -21.78
CA ASP A 181 -3.13 -22.20 -22.48
C ASP A 181 -2.53 -22.22 -23.90
N PHE A 182 -2.32 -21.04 -24.51
CA PHE A 182 -1.70 -20.92 -25.84
C PHE A 182 -0.28 -21.51 -25.93
N LYS A 183 0.44 -21.68 -24.80
CA LYS A 183 1.74 -22.39 -24.80
C LYS A 183 1.65 -23.84 -25.11
N ASP A 184 0.52 -24.47 -24.77
CA ASP A 184 0.29 -25.94 -24.96
C ASP A 184 -0.47 -26.27 -26.24
N GLY A 185 -1.14 -25.27 -26.83
CA GLY A 185 -1.92 -25.47 -28.05
C GLY A 185 -2.95 -24.39 -28.26
N TYR A 186 -3.89 -24.64 -29.17
CA TYR A 186 -4.99 -23.71 -29.43
C TYR A 186 -6.29 -24.45 -29.76
N CYS A 187 -7.43 -23.77 -29.59
CA CYS A 187 -8.74 -24.28 -29.95
C CYS A 187 -9.03 -24.05 -31.45
N SER A 188 -9.40 -25.11 -32.18
CA SER A 188 -9.75 -25.01 -33.60
C SER A 188 -11.08 -24.29 -33.85
N ARG A 189 -12.00 -24.22 -32.86
CA ARG A 189 -13.27 -23.51 -32.98
C ARG A 189 -13.09 -22.00 -32.91
N ALA A 190 -12.25 -21.55 -31.97
CA ALA A 190 -11.97 -20.11 -31.79
C ALA A 190 -10.64 -19.95 -31.04
N TRP A 191 -9.71 -19.18 -31.59
CA TRP A 191 -8.36 -18.94 -31.05
C TRP A 191 -8.34 -18.29 -29.66
N TYR A 192 -9.46 -17.63 -29.26
CA TYR A 192 -9.62 -16.94 -27.97
C TYR A 192 -10.32 -17.78 -26.88
N PHE A 193 -10.56 -19.09 -27.14
CA PHE A 193 -11.09 -20.00 -26.12
C PHE A 193 -9.93 -20.64 -25.35
N ASP A 194 -10.08 -20.66 -24.00
CA ASP A 194 -9.23 -21.43 -23.13
C ASP A 194 -9.54 -22.93 -23.24
N GLU A 195 -8.65 -23.80 -22.75
CA GLU A 195 -8.80 -25.26 -22.79
C GLU A 195 -10.15 -25.72 -22.22
N LYS A 196 -10.61 -25.12 -21.10
CA LYS A 196 -11.89 -25.48 -20.47
C LYS A 196 -13.11 -25.15 -21.30
N LYS A 197 -13.11 -24.00 -21.99
CA LYS A 197 -14.23 -23.63 -22.87
C LYS A 197 -14.21 -24.40 -24.18
N CYS A 198 -13.04 -24.76 -24.65
CA CYS A 198 -12.87 -25.60 -25.83
C CYS A 198 -13.28 -27.06 -25.57
N CYS A 199 -12.91 -27.59 -24.41
CA CYS A 199 -13.07 -29.01 -24.04
C CYS A 199 -13.83 -29.18 -22.71
N PRO A 200 -15.15 -28.95 -22.64
CA PRO A 200 -15.90 -29.02 -21.38
C PRO A 200 -15.94 -30.41 -20.76
N GLY A 201 -15.71 -31.47 -21.54
CA GLY A 201 -15.60 -32.88 -21.08
C GLY A 201 -14.20 -33.33 -20.67
N GLY A 202 -13.20 -32.49 -20.78
CA GLY A 202 -11.79 -32.83 -20.53
C GLY A 202 -10.98 -33.01 -21.80
N ARG A 203 -9.65 -33.05 -21.69
CA ARG A 203 -8.71 -33.12 -22.82
C ARG A 203 -8.73 -34.46 -23.53
N ALA A 204 -9.04 -35.57 -22.82
CA ALA A 204 -8.97 -36.90 -23.35
C ALA A 204 -9.96 -37.15 -24.52
N ASP A 205 -11.15 -36.54 -24.48
CA ASP A 205 -12.22 -36.74 -25.45
C ASP A 205 -12.39 -35.54 -26.43
N CYS A 206 -11.46 -34.58 -26.40
CA CYS A 206 -11.59 -33.35 -27.15
C CYS A 206 -10.77 -33.34 -28.43
N THR A 207 -11.43 -33.40 -29.59
CA THR A 207 -10.82 -33.31 -30.93
C THR A 207 -10.53 -31.88 -31.37
N ASP A 208 -11.14 -30.89 -30.72
CA ASP A 208 -11.05 -29.49 -31.11
C ASP A 208 -9.81 -28.78 -30.57
N TRP A 209 -9.17 -29.33 -29.52
CA TRP A 209 -7.90 -28.86 -29.00
C TRP A 209 -6.72 -29.45 -29.76
N LYS A 210 -5.91 -28.61 -30.42
CA LYS A 210 -4.73 -29.04 -31.19
C LYS A 210 -3.45 -28.58 -30.51
N THR A 211 -2.50 -29.50 -30.30
CA THR A 211 -1.14 -29.18 -29.87
C THR A 211 -0.35 -28.56 -31.04
N TRP A 212 0.71 -27.87 -30.74
CA TRP A 212 1.54 -27.19 -31.74
C TRP A 212 2.23 -28.21 -32.68
N SER A 213 2.60 -29.39 -32.18
CA SER A 213 3.10 -30.48 -33.00
C SER A 213 2.10 -30.92 -34.09
N GLN A 214 0.81 -31.08 -33.69
CA GLN A 214 -0.26 -31.44 -34.64
C GLN A 214 -0.57 -30.31 -35.65
N ALA A 215 -0.37 -29.02 -35.24
CA ALA A 215 -0.61 -27.87 -36.12
C ALA A 215 0.46 -27.71 -37.20
N LEU A 216 1.72 -27.92 -36.86
CA LEU A 216 2.87 -27.69 -37.74
C LEU A 216 3.11 -28.80 -38.77
N HIS A 217 2.55 -30.02 -38.57
CA HIS A 217 2.73 -31.21 -39.44
C HIS A 217 4.19 -31.55 -39.81
N TYR A 218 5.17 -30.87 -39.20
CA TYR A 218 6.59 -31.06 -39.43
C TYR A 218 7.33 -31.27 -38.12
N HIS A 219 7.89 -32.46 -37.93
CA HIS A 219 8.50 -32.91 -36.67
C HIS A 219 9.94 -33.35 -36.85
N PRO A 220 10.92 -32.44 -37.08
CA PRO A 220 12.32 -32.85 -37.32
C PRO A 220 12.96 -33.60 -36.16
N PHE A 221 12.45 -33.37 -34.92
CA PHE A 221 12.99 -33.98 -33.69
C PHE A 221 11.97 -34.84 -32.93
N GLY A 222 10.80 -35.14 -33.54
CA GLY A 222 9.67 -35.85 -32.91
C GLY A 222 8.68 -34.89 -32.17
N GLU A 223 7.44 -35.36 -32.01
CA GLU A 223 6.32 -34.54 -31.51
C GLU A 223 6.59 -33.92 -30.14
N LYS A 224 7.10 -34.70 -29.18
CA LYS A 224 7.39 -34.21 -27.80
C LYS A 224 8.46 -33.14 -27.75
N TRP A 225 9.52 -33.22 -28.56
CA TRP A 225 10.58 -32.23 -28.62
C TRP A 225 10.12 -30.95 -29.33
N THR A 226 9.25 -31.06 -30.33
CA THR A 226 8.67 -29.89 -31.00
C THR A 226 7.79 -29.11 -30.02
N ASP A 227 6.89 -29.78 -29.29
CA ASP A 227 6.07 -29.13 -28.26
C ASP A 227 6.91 -28.51 -27.13
N PHE A 228 8.00 -29.18 -26.70
CA PHE A 228 8.95 -28.64 -25.73
C PHE A 228 9.62 -27.33 -26.20
N LEU A 229 10.15 -27.32 -27.43
CA LEU A 229 10.84 -26.15 -27.97
C LEU A 229 9.87 -24.97 -28.12
N ILE A 230 8.66 -25.20 -28.57
CA ILE A 230 7.63 -24.17 -28.71
C ILE A 230 7.21 -23.67 -27.35
N TYR A 231 7.01 -24.57 -26.37
CA TYR A 231 6.72 -24.20 -25.00
C TYR A 231 7.78 -23.24 -24.41
N VAL A 232 9.07 -23.59 -24.51
CA VAL A 232 10.18 -22.76 -24.03
C VAL A 232 10.23 -21.42 -24.78
N ALA A 233 10.04 -21.43 -26.10
CA ALA A 233 9.99 -20.21 -26.90
C ALA A 233 8.85 -19.27 -26.47
N CYS A 234 7.65 -19.80 -26.22
CA CYS A 234 6.51 -19.02 -25.72
C CYS A 234 6.76 -18.45 -24.32
N VAL A 235 7.34 -19.25 -23.39
CA VAL A 235 7.73 -18.78 -22.04
C VAL A 235 8.67 -17.57 -22.13
N VAL A 236 9.72 -17.68 -22.96
CA VAL A 236 10.70 -16.61 -23.14
C VAL A 236 10.07 -15.39 -23.82
N LEU A 237 9.28 -15.59 -24.88
CA LEU A 237 8.65 -14.49 -25.60
C LEU A 237 7.69 -13.69 -24.71
N PHE A 238 6.82 -14.36 -23.97
CA PHE A 238 5.88 -13.70 -23.07
C PHE A 238 6.57 -12.99 -21.92
N ALA A 239 7.62 -13.58 -21.33
CA ALA A 239 8.40 -12.94 -20.28
C ALA A 239 9.13 -11.70 -20.76
N LEU A 240 9.75 -11.75 -21.95
CA LEU A 240 10.42 -10.59 -22.55
C LEU A 240 9.44 -9.50 -22.97
N ALA A 241 8.27 -9.86 -23.55
CA ALA A 241 7.22 -8.90 -23.87
C ALA A 241 6.68 -8.22 -22.62
N SER A 242 6.47 -8.97 -21.53
CA SER A 242 6.09 -8.40 -20.24
C SER A 242 7.12 -7.39 -19.72
N CYS A 243 8.41 -7.75 -19.73
CA CYS A 243 9.49 -6.86 -19.33
C CYS A 243 9.53 -5.60 -20.20
N TRP A 244 9.44 -5.74 -21.51
CA TRP A 244 9.43 -4.62 -22.44
C TRP A 244 8.30 -3.63 -22.16
N VAL A 245 7.06 -4.14 -21.94
CA VAL A 245 5.90 -3.31 -21.55
C VAL A 245 6.13 -2.62 -20.20
N ALA A 246 6.70 -3.33 -19.21
CA ALA A 246 7.01 -2.76 -17.90
C ALA A 246 8.05 -1.64 -17.99
N LEU A 247 9.06 -1.77 -18.84
CA LEU A 247 10.10 -0.76 -19.04
C LEU A 247 9.56 0.56 -19.63
N TRP A 248 8.41 0.56 -20.29
CA TRP A 248 7.76 1.79 -20.78
C TRP A 248 7.28 2.70 -19.65
N THR A 249 7.15 2.18 -18.41
CA THR A 249 6.78 2.97 -17.24
C THR A 249 7.97 3.61 -16.54
N LYS A 250 9.08 3.82 -17.27
CA LYS A 250 10.27 4.50 -16.76
C LYS A 250 9.89 5.87 -16.22
N THR A 251 10.17 6.10 -14.94
CA THR A 251 9.99 7.39 -14.26
C THR A 251 11.36 7.87 -13.81
N VAL A 252 11.71 9.07 -14.23
CA VAL A 252 12.97 9.73 -13.86
C VAL A 252 12.63 10.78 -12.82
N VAL A 253 13.29 10.70 -11.68
CA VAL A 253 13.16 11.68 -10.60
C VAL A 253 14.28 12.69 -10.77
N PRO A 254 13.98 13.98 -11.03
CA PRO A 254 15.03 15.00 -11.17
C PRO A 254 15.81 15.12 -9.87
N SER A 255 17.14 15.21 -9.98
CA SER A 255 18.08 15.27 -8.88
C SER A 255 18.18 16.65 -8.21
N ALA A 256 17.07 17.35 -8.01
CA ALA A 256 17.05 18.64 -7.30
C ALA A 256 17.56 18.54 -5.84
N TYR A 257 17.81 17.33 -5.36
CA TYR A 257 18.24 17.04 -4.00
C TYR A 257 19.66 16.48 -3.98
N ARG A 258 20.48 16.98 -3.09
CA ARG A 258 21.69 16.28 -2.67
C ARG A 258 21.24 14.97 -2.03
N LEU A 259 21.34 13.90 -2.82
CA LEU A 259 21.21 12.54 -2.35
C LEU A 259 22.23 12.39 -1.20
N THR A 260 21.75 11.95 -0.07
CA THR A 260 22.62 11.58 1.05
C THR A 260 23.28 10.24 0.71
N THR A 261 24.30 9.82 1.47
CA THR A 261 24.95 8.50 1.34
C THR A 261 23.98 7.32 1.32
N LEU A 262 22.72 7.53 1.79
CA LEU A 262 21.61 6.59 1.69
C LEU A 262 21.19 6.32 0.25
N ASP A 263 21.34 7.29 -0.63
CA ASP A 263 20.90 7.23 -2.02
C ASP A 263 21.92 6.54 -2.94
N GLU A 264 23.18 6.44 -2.54
CA GLU A 264 24.20 5.63 -3.25
C GLU A 264 23.94 4.11 -3.15
N ASN A 265 23.23 3.66 -2.11
CA ASN A 265 22.81 2.28 -1.95
C ASN A 265 21.52 1.93 -2.68
N LEU A 266 20.77 2.94 -3.19
CA LEU A 266 19.70 2.74 -4.12
C LEU A 266 20.29 2.16 -5.40
N ALA A 267 19.71 1.09 -5.92
CA ALA A 267 19.97 0.57 -7.26
C ALA A 267 19.49 1.57 -8.35
N ALA A 268 19.79 2.87 -8.17
CA ALA A 268 19.55 3.91 -9.14
C ALA A 268 20.57 3.74 -10.26
N GLU A 269 20.08 3.53 -11.48
CA GLU A 269 20.89 3.50 -12.67
C GLU A 269 21.37 4.94 -12.90
N SER A 270 22.68 5.20 -12.70
CA SER A 270 23.28 6.44 -13.19
C SER A 270 23.18 6.44 -14.71
N VAL A 271 22.33 7.31 -15.24
CA VAL A 271 22.31 7.57 -16.69
C VAL A 271 23.57 8.37 -16.98
N PRO A 272 24.51 7.89 -17.82
CA PRO A 272 25.61 8.73 -18.29
C PRO A 272 24.96 9.90 -19.06
N GLN A 273 25.24 11.14 -18.63
CA GLN A 273 24.98 12.28 -19.50
C GLN A 273 25.73 12.02 -20.82
N ALA A 274 24.98 11.94 -21.93
CA ALA A 274 25.58 12.06 -23.23
C ALA A 274 26.29 13.43 -23.24
N ALA A 275 27.62 13.38 -23.31
CA ALA A 275 28.38 14.57 -23.59
C ALA A 275 27.88 15.10 -24.95
N ASP A 276 27.27 16.28 -24.94
CA ASP A 276 27.08 17.05 -26.17
C ASP A 276 28.47 17.36 -26.71
N GLU A 277 28.94 16.52 -27.64
CA GLU A 277 30.07 16.85 -28.50
C GLU A 277 29.59 17.92 -29.48
N GLY A 278 29.61 19.18 -29.05
CA GLY A 278 29.58 20.31 -29.93
C GLY A 278 30.97 20.50 -30.57
N PRO A 279 31.07 20.80 -31.89
CA PRO A 279 32.33 20.95 -32.55
C PRO A 279 33.11 22.15 -32.02
N GLY A 280 34.42 21.92 -31.78
CA GLY A 280 35.33 22.81 -31.11
C GLY A 280 35.47 24.21 -31.74
N ASP A 281 35.71 25.14 -30.84
CA ASP A 281 36.38 26.38 -31.14
C ASP A 281 37.52 26.57 -30.12
N ASP A 282 38.73 26.35 -30.61
CA ASP A 282 40.00 26.57 -29.93
C ASP A 282 40.27 28.08 -29.82
N SER A 283 39.95 28.70 -28.72
CA SER A 283 40.68 29.86 -28.19
C SER A 283 39.92 30.61 -27.09
N ALA A 284 40.14 30.24 -25.85
CA ALA A 284 40.04 31.19 -24.73
C ALA A 284 40.67 30.60 -23.46
N SER A 285 41.55 31.38 -22.82
CA SER A 285 42.32 31.19 -21.61
C SER A 285 41.50 30.63 -20.40
N PRO A 286 42.16 29.95 -19.42
CA PRO A 286 41.49 29.27 -18.31
C PRO A 286 40.99 30.29 -17.29
N ARG A 287 39.72 30.66 -17.38
CA ARG A 287 38.99 31.18 -16.22
C ARG A 287 38.71 30.00 -15.26
N GLN A 288 39.31 30.07 -14.11
CA GLN A 288 38.98 29.20 -12.96
C GLN A 288 37.47 29.32 -12.67
N VAL A 289 36.69 28.35 -13.17
CA VAL A 289 35.31 28.17 -12.75
C VAL A 289 35.35 27.51 -11.39
N VAL A 290 35.04 28.30 -10.37
CA VAL A 290 34.83 27.86 -8.99
C VAL A 290 33.82 26.72 -9.01
N GLY A 291 34.29 25.50 -8.72
CA GLY A 291 33.65 24.31 -8.29
C GLY A 291 32.13 24.20 -8.51
N GLN A 292 31.68 23.83 -9.70
CA GLN A 292 30.41 23.10 -9.83
C GLN A 292 30.65 21.70 -9.24
N LYS A 293 30.04 21.45 -8.07
CA LYS A 293 29.98 20.09 -7.53
C LYS A 293 29.23 19.21 -8.54
N PRO A 294 29.68 17.97 -8.78
CA PRO A 294 29.03 17.06 -9.70
C PRO A 294 27.54 16.92 -9.32
N GLU A 295 26.65 17.21 -10.27
CA GLU A 295 25.23 16.94 -10.13
C GLU A 295 25.06 15.43 -9.96
N ASN A 296 24.37 15.02 -8.90
CA ASN A 296 24.09 13.62 -8.67
C ASN A 296 23.19 13.09 -9.81
N PRO A 297 23.44 11.89 -10.32
CA PRO A 297 22.66 11.34 -11.43
C PRO A 297 21.19 11.16 -11.02
N PRO A 298 20.24 11.38 -11.94
CA PRO A 298 18.81 11.25 -11.67
C PRO A 298 18.46 9.79 -11.34
N MET A 299 17.58 9.60 -10.35
CA MET A 299 17.09 8.28 -9.94
C MET A 299 16.03 7.78 -10.93
N VAL A 300 16.17 6.55 -11.40
CA VAL A 300 15.27 5.92 -12.37
C VAL A 300 14.59 4.70 -11.74
N TYR A 301 13.27 4.65 -11.81
CA TYR A 301 12.51 3.47 -11.43
C TYR A 301 11.36 3.16 -12.41
N TYR A 302 10.83 1.95 -12.31
CA TYR A 302 9.79 1.44 -13.20
C TYR A 302 8.54 1.13 -12.37
N SER A 303 7.51 1.97 -12.50
CA SER A 303 6.31 1.89 -11.65
C SER A 303 5.46 0.63 -11.89
N ALA A 304 5.49 0.05 -13.09
CA ALA A 304 4.77 -1.19 -13.38
C ALA A 304 5.49 -2.46 -12.88
N ALA A 305 6.82 -2.42 -12.68
CA ALA A 305 7.59 -3.59 -12.24
C ALA A 305 7.28 -3.97 -10.78
N GLY A 306 7.54 -5.24 -10.42
CA GLY A 306 7.41 -5.76 -9.07
C GLY A 306 5.97 -5.90 -8.54
N SER A 307 5.85 -6.21 -7.26
CA SER A 307 4.57 -6.42 -6.58
C SER A 307 3.76 -5.12 -6.44
N GLY A 308 4.39 -4.04 -6.03
CA GLY A 308 3.74 -2.76 -5.72
C GLY A 308 3.19 -2.65 -4.30
N VAL A 309 3.17 -3.73 -3.50
CA VAL A 309 2.63 -3.69 -2.12
C VAL A 309 3.54 -2.87 -1.20
N ALA A 310 4.87 -3.01 -1.32
CA ALA A 310 5.82 -2.22 -0.53
C ALA A 310 5.66 -0.72 -0.81
N GLU A 311 5.51 -0.33 -2.08
CA GLU A 311 5.28 1.04 -2.51
C GLU A 311 3.93 1.58 -2.01
N VAL A 312 2.87 0.77 -2.05
CA VAL A 312 1.56 1.15 -1.49
C VAL A 312 1.64 1.38 0.02
N ARG A 313 2.40 0.55 0.78
CA ARG A 313 2.67 0.78 2.21
C ARG A 313 3.33 2.13 2.45
N VAL A 314 4.36 2.45 1.68
CA VAL A 314 5.08 3.73 1.77
C VAL A 314 4.15 4.90 1.47
N ILE A 315 3.32 4.82 0.43
CA ILE A 315 2.34 5.86 0.09
C ILE A 315 1.31 6.04 1.22
N LEU A 316 0.80 4.96 1.78
CA LEU A 316 -0.19 5.00 2.85
C LEU A 316 0.40 5.39 4.22
N SER A 317 1.72 5.31 4.39
CA SER A 317 2.44 5.90 5.53
C SER A 317 2.64 7.42 5.43
N GLY A 318 2.22 8.02 4.31
CA GLY A 318 2.24 9.47 4.10
C GLY A 318 3.41 9.99 3.27
N PHE A 319 4.11 9.15 2.53
CA PHE A 319 5.10 9.58 1.55
C PHE A 319 4.55 9.49 0.13
N VAL A 320 4.89 10.47 -0.70
CA VAL A 320 4.43 10.51 -2.09
C VAL A 320 5.47 9.87 -3.00
N LEU A 321 5.08 8.83 -3.73
CA LEU A 321 5.87 8.22 -4.79
C LEU A 321 5.33 8.69 -6.15
N HIS A 322 6.12 9.52 -6.84
CA HIS A 322 5.69 10.10 -8.11
C HIS A 322 5.53 9.04 -9.21
N GLY A 323 4.45 9.13 -10.00
CA GLY A 323 4.20 8.23 -11.15
C GLY A 323 3.72 6.82 -10.79
N PHE A 324 3.61 6.43 -9.50
CA PHE A 324 3.18 5.08 -9.11
C PHE A 324 1.68 4.83 -9.24
N LEU A 325 0.84 5.82 -9.00
CA LEU A 325 -0.62 5.69 -8.95
C LEU A 325 -1.34 6.32 -10.16
N GLY A 326 -0.67 6.37 -11.32
CA GLY A 326 -1.22 6.95 -12.54
C GLY A 326 -2.01 5.96 -13.41
N LEU A 327 -2.81 6.49 -14.37
CA LEU A 327 -3.50 5.69 -15.38
C LEU A 327 -2.53 4.91 -16.27
N ARG A 328 -1.42 5.54 -16.64
CA ARG A 328 -0.36 4.89 -17.42
C ARG A 328 0.18 3.66 -16.71
N THR A 329 0.53 3.78 -15.43
CA THR A 329 0.97 2.66 -14.60
C THR A 329 -0.08 1.56 -14.54
N LEU A 330 -1.37 1.90 -14.37
CA LEU A 330 -2.47 0.94 -14.34
C LEU A 330 -2.54 0.11 -15.62
N ILE A 331 -2.57 0.76 -16.79
CA ILE A 331 -2.72 0.09 -18.09
C ILE A 331 -1.49 -0.79 -18.40
N PHE A 332 -0.29 -0.23 -18.29
CA PHE A 332 0.94 -0.98 -18.58
C PHE A 332 1.18 -2.11 -17.58
N LYS A 333 0.85 -1.91 -16.29
CA LYS A 333 0.94 -2.98 -15.29
C LYS A 333 -0.05 -4.10 -15.57
N MET A 334 -1.28 -3.80 -15.98
CA MET A 334 -2.29 -4.78 -16.36
C MET A 334 -1.82 -5.64 -17.55
N LEU A 335 -1.38 -5.00 -18.65
CA LEU A 335 -0.89 -5.72 -19.84
C LEU A 335 0.35 -6.55 -19.54
N SER A 336 1.32 -5.97 -18.84
CA SER A 336 2.55 -6.66 -18.45
C SER A 336 2.26 -7.83 -17.49
N LEU A 337 1.27 -7.70 -16.59
CA LEU A 337 0.87 -8.76 -15.65
C LEU A 337 0.28 -9.97 -16.37
N ILE A 338 -0.63 -9.75 -17.33
CA ILE A 338 -1.21 -10.83 -18.15
C ILE A 338 -0.08 -11.64 -18.80
N LEU A 339 0.90 -10.98 -19.42
CA LEU A 339 2.03 -11.62 -20.08
C LEU A 339 2.98 -12.32 -19.11
N SER A 340 3.26 -11.71 -17.94
CA SER A 340 4.20 -12.29 -16.97
C SER A 340 3.65 -13.54 -16.30
N VAL A 341 2.38 -13.56 -15.91
CA VAL A 341 1.76 -14.76 -15.30
C VAL A 341 1.54 -15.85 -16.35
N SER A 342 1.11 -15.48 -17.56
CA SER A 342 0.94 -16.42 -18.67
C SER A 342 2.25 -17.03 -19.15
N SER A 343 3.40 -16.39 -18.94
CA SER A 343 4.71 -16.98 -19.27
C SER A 343 5.01 -18.26 -18.47
N GLY A 344 4.38 -18.47 -17.31
CA GLY A 344 4.61 -19.63 -16.44
C GLY A 344 5.78 -19.45 -15.48
N LEU A 345 6.32 -18.25 -15.35
CA LEU A 345 7.24 -17.87 -14.27
C LEU A 345 6.59 -18.16 -12.91
N SER A 346 7.40 -18.47 -11.90
CA SER A 346 6.90 -18.71 -10.53
C SER A 346 6.59 -17.39 -9.82
N ILE A 347 5.53 -16.72 -10.28
CA ILE A 347 5.05 -15.42 -9.80
C ILE A 347 3.53 -15.42 -9.66
N GLY A 348 2.98 -14.53 -8.83
CA GLY A 348 1.55 -14.38 -8.62
C GLY A 348 1.04 -13.01 -9.08
N LYS A 349 -0.28 -12.87 -9.12
CA LYS A 349 -0.98 -11.63 -9.52
C LYS A 349 -1.52 -10.81 -8.34
N GLU A 350 -1.57 -11.37 -7.15
CA GLU A 350 -2.26 -10.82 -5.98
C GLU A 350 -1.64 -9.48 -5.53
N GLY A 351 -0.29 -9.42 -5.41
CA GLY A 351 0.40 -8.18 -5.09
C GLY A 351 0.16 -7.08 -6.13
N PRO A 352 0.38 -7.33 -7.42
CA PRO A 352 0.03 -6.40 -8.48
C PRO A 352 -1.44 -5.95 -8.48
N PHE A 353 -2.41 -6.79 -8.10
CA PHE A 353 -3.82 -6.40 -7.95
C PHE A 353 -4.01 -5.34 -6.86
N VAL A 354 -3.32 -5.44 -5.73
CA VAL A 354 -3.33 -4.39 -4.69
C VAL A 354 -2.88 -3.05 -5.26
N HIS A 355 -1.80 -3.03 -6.03
CA HIS A 355 -1.29 -1.81 -6.65
C HIS A 355 -2.24 -1.26 -7.72
N MET A 356 -2.76 -2.10 -8.62
CA MET A 356 -3.74 -1.68 -9.64
C MET A 356 -5.01 -1.14 -8.99
N ALA A 357 -5.49 -1.76 -7.93
CA ALA A 357 -6.64 -1.30 -7.16
C ALA A 357 -6.39 0.08 -6.53
N THR A 358 -5.20 0.33 -5.98
CA THR A 358 -4.85 1.66 -5.45
C THR A 358 -4.74 2.70 -6.56
N CYS A 359 -4.27 2.34 -7.76
CA CYS A 359 -4.32 3.23 -8.93
C CYS A 359 -5.77 3.63 -9.27
N VAL A 360 -6.70 2.67 -9.28
CA VAL A 360 -8.13 2.94 -9.47
C VAL A 360 -8.66 3.88 -8.40
N GLY A 361 -8.35 3.63 -7.13
CA GLY A 361 -8.72 4.49 -6.00
C GLY A 361 -8.22 5.93 -6.18
N ASN A 362 -6.96 6.10 -6.58
CA ASN A 362 -6.36 7.41 -6.82
C ASN A 362 -7.03 8.17 -7.97
N ILE A 363 -7.31 7.48 -9.10
CA ILE A 363 -7.98 8.07 -10.25
C ILE A 363 -9.43 8.46 -9.88
N ALA A 364 -10.13 7.58 -9.17
CA ALA A 364 -11.51 7.82 -8.75
C ALA A 364 -11.64 8.98 -7.74
N CYS A 365 -10.64 9.22 -6.88
CA CYS A 365 -10.62 10.38 -5.97
C CYS A 365 -10.73 11.71 -6.71
N ARG A 366 -10.18 11.82 -7.92
CA ARG A 366 -10.21 13.05 -8.73
C ARG A 366 -11.61 13.44 -9.20
N LEU A 367 -12.59 12.53 -9.15
CA LEU A 367 -13.99 12.82 -9.50
C LEU A 367 -14.66 13.76 -8.49
N PHE A 368 -14.22 13.75 -7.23
CA PHE A 368 -14.81 14.54 -6.16
C PHE A 368 -13.77 15.48 -5.55
N ALA A 369 -14.01 16.79 -5.61
CA ALA A 369 -13.09 17.80 -5.07
C ALA A 369 -12.71 17.58 -3.59
N LYS A 370 -13.61 17.00 -2.80
CA LYS A 370 -13.39 16.63 -1.40
C LYS A 370 -12.22 15.66 -1.21
N TYR A 371 -12.10 14.70 -2.11
CA TYR A 371 -11.06 13.65 -2.08
C TYR A 371 -9.83 14.03 -2.91
N ASP A 372 -10.01 14.93 -3.87
CA ASP A 372 -8.91 15.43 -4.71
C ASP A 372 -8.02 16.43 -3.97
N ARG A 373 -8.61 17.27 -3.12
CA ARG A 373 -7.92 18.35 -2.41
C ARG A 373 -7.48 18.00 -0.99
N ASN A 374 -7.76 16.79 -0.50
CA ASN A 374 -7.49 16.39 0.89
C ASN A 374 -6.82 15.02 0.92
N ASP A 375 -5.55 15.00 1.35
CA ASP A 375 -4.71 13.80 1.34
C ASP A 375 -5.16 12.78 2.40
N ALA A 376 -5.61 13.25 3.55
CA ALA A 376 -6.14 12.37 4.59
C ALA A 376 -7.37 11.60 4.08
N LYS A 377 -8.29 12.26 3.35
CA LYS A 377 -9.47 11.61 2.74
C LYS A 377 -9.10 10.70 1.58
N ARG A 378 -8.13 11.10 0.78
CA ARG A 378 -7.61 10.26 -0.32
C ARG A 378 -7.00 8.98 0.21
N ARG A 379 -6.21 9.04 1.28
CA ARG A 379 -5.64 7.87 1.95
C ARG A 379 -6.72 6.87 2.42
N GLU A 380 -7.85 7.36 2.98
CA GLU A 380 -8.98 6.48 3.32
C GLU A 380 -9.46 5.67 2.11
N VAL A 381 -9.57 6.31 0.93
CA VAL A 381 -10.02 5.64 -0.31
C VAL A 381 -8.94 4.71 -0.86
N LEU A 382 -7.67 5.10 -0.84
CA LEU A 382 -6.56 4.25 -1.28
C LEU A 382 -6.46 2.98 -0.44
N SER A 383 -6.63 3.09 0.89
CA SER A 383 -6.67 1.94 1.79
C SER A 383 -7.85 1.01 1.50
N ALA A 384 -9.05 1.57 1.26
CA ALA A 384 -10.22 0.80 0.87
C ALA A 384 -10.05 0.11 -0.49
N ALA A 385 -9.42 0.79 -1.45
CA ALA A 385 -9.12 0.22 -2.76
C ALA A 385 -8.08 -0.91 -2.68
N ALA A 386 -7.02 -0.75 -1.88
CA ALA A 386 -6.03 -1.80 -1.63
C ALA A 386 -6.68 -3.06 -1.04
N ALA A 387 -7.55 -2.90 -0.04
CA ALA A 387 -8.33 -3.97 0.56
C ALA A 387 -9.24 -4.67 -0.45
N ALA A 388 -9.95 -3.90 -1.31
CA ALA A 388 -10.78 -4.45 -2.39
C ALA A 388 -9.93 -5.21 -3.43
N GLY A 389 -8.68 -4.80 -3.68
CA GLY A 389 -7.73 -5.51 -4.52
C GLY A 389 -7.41 -6.92 -4.00
N VAL A 390 -7.21 -7.06 -2.68
CA VAL A 390 -7.03 -8.38 -2.04
C VAL A 390 -8.33 -9.18 -2.07
N ALA A 391 -9.48 -8.52 -1.83
CA ALA A 391 -10.78 -9.19 -1.86
C ALA A 391 -11.08 -9.85 -3.22
N VAL A 392 -10.75 -9.20 -4.35
CA VAL A 392 -10.93 -9.80 -5.68
C VAL A 392 -9.86 -10.85 -6.00
N ALA A 393 -8.61 -10.66 -5.50
CA ALA A 393 -7.51 -11.58 -5.77
C ALA A 393 -7.73 -12.95 -5.13
N PHE A 394 -8.25 -12.98 -3.91
CA PHE A 394 -8.52 -14.21 -3.13
C PHE A 394 -10.00 -14.58 -3.06
N GLY A 395 -10.92 -13.71 -3.51
CA GLY A 395 -12.36 -13.87 -3.31
C GLY A 395 -12.80 -13.81 -1.86
N ALA A 396 -11.99 -13.18 -1.02
CA ALA A 396 -12.09 -13.13 0.43
C ALA A 396 -12.35 -11.67 0.89
N PRO A 397 -13.60 -11.21 0.97
CA PRO A 397 -13.90 -9.83 1.34
C PRO A 397 -13.49 -9.47 2.77
N LEU A 398 -13.66 -10.37 3.76
CA LEU A 398 -13.20 -10.13 5.14
C LEU A 398 -11.68 -10.16 5.23
N GLY A 399 -11.04 -11.11 4.54
CA GLY A 399 -9.59 -11.17 4.42
C GLY A 399 -9.00 -9.90 3.81
N GLY A 400 -9.66 -9.31 2.80
CA GLY A 400 -9.26 -8.03 2.21
C GLY A 400 -9.31 -6.87 3.22
N VAL A 401 -10.37 -6.76 4.04
CA VAL A 401 -10.46 -5.73 5.09
C VAL A 401 -9.35 -5.89 6.13
N LEU A 402 -9.12 -7.13 6.58
CA LEU A 402 -8.07 -7.42 7.56
C LEU A 402 -6.65 -7.15 7.02
N PHE A 403 -6.42 -7.41 5.74
CA PHE A 403 -5.18 -7.02 5.07
C PHE A 403 -4.93 -5.51 5.14
N GLY A 404 -5.98 -4.72 4.88
CA GLY A 404 -5.93 -3.28 5.06
C GLY A 404 -5.53 -2.86 6.48
N LEU A 405 -6.02 -3.56 7.49
CA LEU A 405 -5.71 -3.30 8.91
C LEU A 405 -4.31 -3.79 9.32
N GLU A 406 -3.92 -5.01 8.93
CA GLU A 406 -2.71 -5.67 9.41
C GLU A 406 -1.44 -5.19 8.69
N GLU A 407 -1.53 -4.92 7.38
CA GLU A 407 -0.35 -4.64 6.57
C GLU A 407 -0.25 -3.20 6.06
N VAL A 408 -1.39 -2.59 5.69
CA VAL A 408 -1.38 -1.42 4.82
C VAL A 408 -1.64 -0.12 5.58
N SER A 409 -2.50 -0.14 6.59
CA SER A 409 -2.98 1.09 7.23
C SER A 409 -2.40 1.30 8.62
N TYR A 410 -1.74 2.45 8.81
CA TYR A 410 -1.24 2.90 10.11
C TYR A 410 -2.35 3.41 11.03
N PHE A 411 -3.34 4.07 10.45
CA PHE A 411 -4.50 4.63 11.16
C PHE A 411 -5.77 4.25 10.42
N PHE A 412 -6.66 3.56 11.10
CA PHE A 412 -7.89 3.00 10.52
C PHE A 412 -9.12 3.35 11.36
N PRO A 413 -9.72 4.53 11.18
CA PRO A 413 -10.91 4.92 11.92
C PRO A 413 -12.11 4.03 11.58
N ALA A 414 -13.03 3.85 12.53
CA ALA A 414 -14.22 2.99 12.36
C ALA A 414 -15.03 3.32 11.11
N LYS A 415 -15.15 4.60 10.75
CA LYS A 415 -15.85 5.03 9.53
C LYS A 415 -15.18 4.51 8.26
N THR A 416 -13.87 4.46 8.22
CA THR A 416 -13.10 3.92 7.09
C THR A 416 -13.26 2.40 7.03
N LEU A 417 -13.30 1.72 8.18
CA LEU A 417 -13.55 0.28 8.25
C LEU A 417 -14.85 -0.12 7.53
N PHE A 418 -15.96 0.55 7.85
CA PHE A 418 -17.24 0.26 7.19
C PHE A 418 -17.23 0.52 5.69
N ARG A 419 -16.57 1.59 5.24
CA ARG A 419 -16.45 1.89 3.80
C ARG A 419 -15.55 0.90 3.07
N THR A 420 -14.48 0.46 3.72
CA THR A 420 -13.58 -0.57 3.19
C THR A 420 -14.30 -1.89 3.06
N PHE A 421 -15.05 -2.29 4.09
CA PHE A 421 -15.88 -3.50 4.06
C PHE A 421 -16.91 -3.44 2.93
N PHE A 422 -17.60 -2.32 2.78
CA PHE A 422 -18.54 -2.11 1.68
C PHE A 422 -17.86 -2.21 0.30
N ALA A 423 -16.69 -1.59 0.11
CA ALA A 423 -15.94 -1.68 -1.14
C ALA A 423 -15.54 -3.13 -1.46
N CYS A 424 -15.09 -3.91 -0.46
CA CYS A 424 -14.71 -5.31 -0.63
C CYS A 424 -15.93 -6.18 -0.99
N ILE A 425 -17.09 -5.97 -0.36
CA ILE A 425 -18.32 -6.69 -0.70
C ILE A 425 -18.78 -6.37 -2.12
N ILE A 426 -18.82 -5.10 -2.52
CA ILE A 426 -19.20 -4.73 -3.88
C ILE A 426 -18.23 -5.33 -4.90
N ALA A 427 -16.93 -5.33 -4.62
CA ALA A 427 -15.93 -5.91 -5.49
C ALA A 427 -16.12 -7.44 -5.65
N ALA A 428 -16.30 -8.17 -4.55
CA ALA A 428 -16.54 -9.62 -4.57
C ALA A 428 -17.88 -9.97 -5.26
N LEU A 429 -18.95 -9.22 -4.99
CA LEU A 429 -20.26 -9.41 -5.61
C LEU A 429 -20.20 -9.15 -7.12
N SER A 430 -19.55 -8.08 -7.55
CA SER A 430 -19.37 -7.75 -8.96
C SER A 430 -18.57 -8.84 -9.68
N LEU A 431 -17.50 -9.37 -9.07
CA LEU A 431 -16.71 -10.47 -9.63
C LEU A 431 -17.53 -11.75 -9.77
N LYS A 432 -18.41 -12.05 -8.78
CA LYS A 432 -19.32 -13.18 -8.84
C LYS A 432 -20.33 -13.06 -9.99
N PHE A 433 -20.86 -11.86 -10.24
CA PHE A 433 -21.76 -11.60 -11.37
C PHE A 433 -21.03 -11.75 -12.72
N LEU A 434 -19.81 -11.28 -12.83
CA LEU A 434 -18.99 -11.40 -14.05
C LEU A 434 -18.56 -12.85 -14.35
N ASN A 435 -18.49 -13.72 -13.32
CA ASN A 435 -18.23 -15.16 -13.43
C ASN A 435 -17.02 -15.51 -14.32
N PRO A 436 -15.78 -15.09 -13.97
CA PRO A 436 -14.60 -15.26 -14.83
C PRO A 436 -14.29 -16.72 -15.15
N TYR A 437 -14.63 -17.65 -14.26
CA TYR A 437 -14.28 -19.07 -14.37
C TYR A 437 -15.43 -19.97 -14.88
N GLY A 438 -16.61 -19.40 -15.16
CA GLY A 438 -17.79 -20.15 -15.62
C GLY A 438 -18.40 -21.12 -14.57
N THR A 439 -17.90 -21.09 -13.32
CA THR A 439 -18.29 -22.01 -12.24
C THR A 439 -19.22 -21.38 -11.21
N HIS A 440 -19.63 -20.13 -11.39
CA HIS A 440 -20.34 -19.30 -10.42
C HIS A 440 -19.62 -19.12 -9.07
N LYS A 441 -18.32 -19.47 -9.02
CA LYS A 441 -17.42 -19.25 -7.88
C LYS A 441 -16.70 -17.92 -8.03
N ILE A 442 -16.35 -17.29 -6.89
CA ILE A 442 -15.64 -16.01 -6.88
C ILE A 442 -14.16 -16.24 -7.23
N VAL A 443 -13.60 -17.36 -6.79
CA VAL A 443 -12.20 -17.76 -7.04
C VAL A 443 -12.11 -19.14 -7.67
N MET A 444 -10.97 -19.41 -8.31
CA MET A 444 -10.68 -20.70 -8.90
C MET A 444 -10.56 -21.83 -7.86
N PHE A 445 -10.10 -21.55 -6.64
CA PHE A 445 -9.72 -22.54 -5.62
C PHE A 445 -10.62 -22.53 -4.37
N GLU A 446 -11.93 -22.54 -4.56
CA GLU A 446 -12.85 -22.87 -3.46
C GLU A 446 -12.80 -24.39 -3.19
N ILE A 447 -12.40 -24.77 -1.97
CA ILE A 447 -12.18 -26.15 -1.55
C ILE A 447 -13.11 -26.46 -0.40
N ARG A 448 -13.81 -27.60 -0.45
CA ARG A 448 -14.65 -28.09 0.64
C ARG A 448 -14.13 -29.42 1.12
N TYR A 449 -13.87 -29.53 2.40
CA TYR A 449 -13.54 -30.79 3.05
C TYR A 449 -14.79 -31.34 3.72
N LEU A 450 -14.96 -32.66 3.64
CA LEU A 450 -16.13 -33.38 4.18
C LEU A 450 -15.80 -34.22 5.44
N VAL A 451 -14.51 -34.31 5.79
CA VAL A 451 -13.99 -35.12 6.90
C VAL A 451 -13.33 -34.17 7.90
N ASP A 452 -13.65 -34.35 9.17
CA ASP A 452 -13.04 -33.59 10.26
C ASP A 452 -11.64 -34.11 10.55
N TRP A 453 -10.82 -33.25 11.18
CA TRP A 453 -9.45 -33.58 11.58
C TRP A 453 -9.43 -34.35 12.93
N GLU A 454 -8.43 -35.21 13.08
CA GLU A 454 -8.23 -36.00 14.29
C GLU A 454 -7.20 -35.34 15.24
N TYR A 455 -7.34 -35.53 16.54
CA TYR A 455 -6.49 -34.86 17.56
C TYR A 455 -5.00 -35.15 17.39
N PHE A 456 -4.60 -36.31 16.92
CA PHE A 456 -3.18 -36.62 16.68
C PHE A 456 -2.57 -35.82 15.53
N GLU A 457 -3.39 -35.37 14.57
CA GLU A 457 -2.92 -34.54 13.46
C GLU A 457 -2.44 -33.16 13.90
N LEU A 458 -2.86 -32.69 15.09
CA LEU A 458 -2.46 -31.40 15.64
C LEU A 458 -0.94 -31.27 15.80
N GLY A 459 -0.27 -32.36 16.22
CA GLY A 459 1.20 -32.43 16.27
C GLY A 459 1.85 -32.26 14.91
N SER A 460 1.27 -32.86 13.88
CA SER A 460 1.71 -32.74 12.49
C SER A 460 1.47 -31.33 11.93
N PHE A 461 0.37 -30.68 12.30
CA PHE A 461 0.08 -29.29 11.89
C PHE A 461 1.04 -28.28 12.55
N ILE A 462 1.43 -28.50 13.82
CA ILE A 462 2.46 -27.71 14.49
C ILE A 462 3.81 -27.89 13.78
N PHE A 463 4.19 -29.12 13.45
CA PHE A 463 5.40 -29.42 12.70
C PHE A 463 5.44 -28.72 11.34
N VAL A 464 4.34 -28.78 10.60
CA VAL A 464 4.16 -28.08 9.32
C VAL A 464 4.29 -26.57 9.51
N GLY A 465 3.78 -26.00 10.61
CA GLY A 465 3.94 -24.60 10.98
C GLY A 465 5.41 -24.21 11.18
N ILE A 466 6.16 -25.02 11.94
CA ILE A 466 7.61 -24.79 12.17
C ILE A 466 8.39 -24.82 10.85
N VAL A 467 8.17 -25.85 10.04
CA VAL A 467 8.89 -26.00 8.76
C VAL A 467 8.49 -24.90 7.78
N GLY A 468 7.20 -24.56 7.67
CA GLY A 468 6.70 -23.50 6.80
C GLY A 468 7.26 -22.12 7.19
N GLY A 469 7.30 -21.80 8.50
CA GLY A 469 7.92 -20.57 9.00
C GLY A 469 9.40 -20.49 8.70
N ALA A 470 10.14 -21.57 8.95
CA ALA A 470 11.57 -21.65 8.64
C ALA A 470 11.84 -21.49 7.14
N MET A 471 11.05 -22.16 6.28
CA MET A 471 11.16 -22.02 4.83
C MET A 471 10.92 -20.57 4.37
N GLY A 472 9.91 -19.88 4.93
CA GLY A 472 9.64 -18.48 4.63
C GLY A 472 10.81 -17.57 4.98
N ALA A 473 11.41 -17.75 6.15
CA ALA A 473 12.58 -16.98 6.58
C ALA A 473 13.82 -17.28 5.71
N LEU A 474 14.06 -18.55 5.36
CA LEU A 474 15.13 -18.95 4.44
C LEU A 474 14.93 -18.37 3.03
N PHE A 475 13.68 -18.30 2.56
CA PHE A 475 13.36 -17.66 1.28
C PHE A 475 13.76 -16.18 1.28
N ILE A 476 13.47 -15.44 2.36
CA ILE A 476 13.83 -14.03 2.48
C ILE A 476 15.37 -13.87 2.42
N LYS A 477 16.11 -14.69 3.18
CA LYS A 477 17.60 -14.69 3.16
C LYS A 477 18.15 -15.06 1.79
N ALA A 478 17.58 -16.07 1.14
CA ALA A 478 17.99 -16.49 -0.20
C ALA A 478 17.73 -15.41 -1.25
N SER A 479 16.57 -14.77 -1.20
CA SER A 479 16.22 -13.65 -2.10
C SER A 479 17.12 -12.43 -1.90
N LYS A 480 17.47 -12.09 -0.65
CA LYS A 480 18.43 -11.04 -0.31
C LYS A 480 19.82 -11.36 -0.89
N HIS A 481 20.29 -12.58 -0.67
CA HIS A 481 21.61 -13.02 -1.18
C HIS A 481 21.64 -13.05 -2.72
N TRP A 482 20.58 -13.54 -3.37
CA TRP A 482 20.45 -13.53 -4.83
C TRP A 482 20.50 -12.11 -5.39
N ALA A 483 19.75 -11.20 -4.80
CA ALA A 483 19.74 -9.80 -5.21
C ALA A 483 21.11 -9.13 -5.02
N GLN A 484 21.81 -9.42 -3.94
CA GLN A 484 23.13 -8.86 -3.64
C GLN A 484 24.26 -9.46 -4.47
N SER A 485 24.12 -10.70 -4.93
CA SER A 485 25.15 -11.42 -5.71
C SER A 485 24.91 -11.26 -7.20
N PHE A 486 23.84 -11.81 -7.72
CA PHE A 486 23.56 -11.92 -9.16
C PHE A 486 23.27 -10.57 -9.81
N ARG A 487 22.44 -9.73 -9.18
CA ARG A 487 22.04 -8.42 -9.73
C ARG A 487 23.15 -7.35 -9.64
N ARG A 488 24.22 -7.59 -8.90
CA ARG A 488 25.41 -6.71 -8.89
C ARG A 488 26.28 -6.87 -10.15
N ILE A 489 26.11 -7.93 -10.92
CA ILE A 489 26.87 -8.15 -12.17
C ILE A 489 26.59 -6.99 -13.14
N LYS A 490 27.62 -6.29 -13.61
CA LYS A 490 27.50 -5.08 -14.44
C LYS A 490 26.62 -5.27 -15.68
N ALA A 491 26.70 -6.45 -16.33
CA ALA A 491 25.88 -6.76 -17.52
C ALA A 491 24.39 -6.84 -17.19
N ILE A 492 24.03 -7.48 -16.08
CA ILE A 492 22.65 -7.65 -15.62
C ILE A 492 22.05 -6.32 -15.15
N LYS A 493 22.84 -5.53 -14.40
CA LYS A 493 22.43 -4.19 -13.97
C LYS A 493 22.15 -3.27 -15.15
N LYS A 494 22.96 -3.34 -16.23
CA LYS A 494 22.80 -2.50 -17.43
C LYS A 494 21.63 -2.93 -18.31
N TYR A 495 21.37 -4.24 -18.42
CA TYR A 495 20.35 -4.80 -19.31
C TYR A 495 19.32 -5.65 -18.53
N PRO A 496 18.26 -5.04 -17.99
CA PRO A 496 17.25 -5.78 -17.20
C PRO A 496 16.52 -6.86 -18.00
N MET A 497 16.40 -6.71 -19.34
CA MET A 497 15.85 -7.74 -20.22
C MET A 497 16.70 -9.02 -20.24
N LEU A 498 18.02 -8.93 -20.03
CA LEU A 498 18.90 -10.10 -19.98
C LEU A 498 18.61 -10.96 -18.74
N GLU A 499 18.35 -10.34 -17.58
CA GLU A 499 17.94 -11.06 -16.37
C GLU A 499 16.65 -11.85 -16.62
N VAL A 500 15.62 -11.18 -17.19
CA VAL A 500 14.33 -11.81 -17.47
C VAL A 500 14.49 -12.94 -18.49
N PHE A 501 15.30 -12.77 -19.53
CA PHE A 501 15.61 -13.80 -20.52
C PHE A 501 16.21 -15.05 -19.86
N LEU A 502 17.24 -14.89 -19.05
CA LEU A 502 17.91 -16.01 -18.36
C LEU A 502 16.95 -16.75 -17.42
N VAL A 503 16.18 -16.02 -16.63
CA VAL A 503 15.20 -16.62 -15.71
C VAL A 503 14.09 -17.34 -16.49
N ALA A 504 13.62 -16.78 -17.60
CA ALA A 504 12.58 -17.39 -18.45
C ALA A 504 13.08 -18.69 -19.11
N VAL A 505 14.32 -18.69 -19.62
CA VAL A 505 14.92 -19.91 -20.20
C VAL A 505 15.03 -21.00 -19.14
N VAL A 506 15.58 -20.70 -17.96
CA VAL A 506 15.68 -21.68 -16.86
C VAL A 506 14.29 -22.19 -16.46
N THR A 507 13.30 -21.31 -16.36
CA THR A 507 11.92 -21.69 -16.03
C THR A 507 11.33 -22.62 -17.09
N GLY A 508 11.47 -22.30 -18.38
CA GLY A 508 10.96 -23.12 -19.47
C GLY A 508 11.60 -24.51 -19.51
N LEU A 509 12.92 -24.59 -19.34
CA LEU A 509 13.67 -25.85 -19.32
C LEU A 509 13.27 -26.75 -18.15
N MET A 510 13.12 -26.18 -16.94
CA MET A 510 12.85 -26.97 -15.73
C MET A 510 11.37 -27.33 -15.57
N SER A 511 10.44 -26.50 -16.05
CA SER A 511 8.99 -26.68 -15.78
C SER A 511 8.31 -27.68 -16.69
N TYR A 512 8.81 -27.96 -17.88
CA TYR A 512 8.12 -28.77 -18.89
C TYR A 512 8.00 -30.28 -18.52
N TRP A 513 9.02 -30.84 -17.91
CA TRP A 513 9.16 -32.28 -17.68
C TRP A 513 8.31 -32.86 -16.56
N ASN A 514 7.94 -32.03 -15.58
CA ASN A 514 7.10 -32.47 -14.47
C ASN A 514 5.67 -31.94 -14.65
N PRO A 515 4.64 -32.80 -14.67
CA PRO A 515 3.25 -32.37 -14.87
C PRO A 515 2.75 -31.37 -13.83
N LEU A 516 3.28 -31.40 -12.59
CA LEU A 516 2.94 -30.47 -11.53
C LEU A 516 3.55 -29.09 -11.75
N THR A 517 4.73 -29.01 -12.36
CA THR A 517 5.39 -27.72 -12.61
C THR A 517 4.94 -27.02 -13.87
N LYS A 518 4.36 -27.77 -14.82
CA LYS A 518 3.89 -27.29 -16.13
C LYS A 518 2.60 -26.46 -16.02
N VAL A 519 1.71 -26.80 -15.10
CA VAL A 519 0.42 -26.10 -14.90
C VAL A 519 0.61 -24.73 -14.27
N SER A 520 -0.40 -23.86 -14.43
CA SER A 520 -0.39 -22.54 -13.80
C SER A 520 -0.32 -22.63 -12.27
N VAL A 521 0.31 -21.65 -11.63
CA VAL A 521 0.57 -21.63 -10.18
C VAL A 521 -0.74 -21.74 -9.39
N ALA A 522 -1.82 -21.05 -9.83
CA ALA A 522 -3.14 -21.12 -9.21
C ALA A 522 -3.80 -22.50 -9.37
N LYS A 523 -3.71 -23.10 -10.58
CA LYS A 523 -4.26 -24.44 -10.87
C LYS A 523 -3.52 -25.55 -10.07
N LEU A 524 -2.20 -25.37 -9.88
CA LEU A 524 -1.39 -26.26 -9.05
C LEU A 524 -1.82 -26.18 -7.58
N LEU A 525 -2.01 -24.98 -7.02
CA LEU A 525 -2.46 -24.80 -5.64
C LEU A 525 -3.84 -25.46 -5.41
N LEU A 526 -4.78 -25.29 -6.35
CA LEU A 526 -6.07 -25.95 -6.29
C LEU A 526 -5.92 -27.47 -6.19
N ASN A 527 -5.10 -28.08 -7.05
CA ASN A 527 -4.92 -29.53 -7.06
C ASN A 527 -4.20 -30.04 -5.79
N LEU A 528 -3.22 -29.28 -5.26
CA LEU A 528 -2.52 -29.61 -4.03
C LEU A 528 -3.44 -29.60 -2.81
N ALA A 529 -4.40 -28.71 -2.80
CA ALA A 529 -5.34 -28.54 -1.68
C ALA A 529 -6.62 -29.37 -1.86
N SER A 530 -6.93 -29.88 -3.07
CA SER A 530 -8.15 -30.65 -3.31
C SER A 530 -8.16 -31.97 -2.55
N PRO A 531 -9.34 -32.38 -2.00
CA PRO A 531 -9.52 -33.70 -1.41
C PRO A 531 -9.42 -34.78 -2.48
N CYS A 532 -8.96 -35.95 -2.09
CA CYS A 532 -8.94 -37.15 -2.96
C CYS A 532 -10.34 -37.76 -3.02
N ASP A 533 -11.06 -37.53 -4.10
CA ASP A 533 -12.37 -38.12 -4.39
C ASP A 533 -12.22 -39.21 -5.47
N ARG A 534 -12.49 -40.44 -5.10
CA ARG A 534 -12.38 -41.62 -6.01
C ARG A 534 -13.36 -41.55 -7.17
N THR A 535 -14.42 -40.74 -7.07
CA THR A 535 -15.47 -40.62 -8.11
C THR A 535 -15.16 -39.60 -9.19
N LYS A 536 -14.34 -38.60 -8.87
CA LYS A 536 -13.89 -37.58 -9.80
C LYS A 536 -12.46 -37.94 -10.20
N GLY A 537 -12.23 -38.36 -11.42
CA GLY A 537 -10.92 -38.80 -11.92
C GLY A 537 -9.74 -37.93 -11.46
N ASP A 538 -8.60 -38.57 -11.22
CA ASP A 538 -7.35 -37.96 -10.75
C ASP A 538 -6.83 -36.87 -11.70
N GLY A 539 -7.12 -35.61 -11.43
CA GLY A 539 -6.73 -34.50 -12.30
C GLY A 539 -5.21 -34.37 -12.57
N LEU A 540 -4.33 -34.83 -11.66
CA LEU A 540 -2.87 -34.78 -11.81
C LEU A 540 -2.15 -35.99 -11.19
N GLY A 541 -2.87 -37.10 -10.87
CA GLY A 541 -2.25 -38.28 -10.26
C GLY A 541 -1.74 -38.09 -8.82
N LEU A 542 -2.34 -37.17 -8.06
CA LEU A 542 -1.94 -36.86 -6.68
C LEU A 542 -2.65 -37.73 -5.62
N CYS A 543 -3.60 -38.59 -6.03
CA CYS A 543 -4.39 -39.40 -5.14
C CYS A 543 -3.96 -40.86 -5.27
N PRO A 544 -3.38 -41.51 -4.23
CA PRO A 544 -2.95 -42.91 -4.29
C PRO A 544 -4.16 -43.84 -4.37
N ARG A 545 -4.09 -44.86 -5.23
CA ARG A 545 -5.07 -45.93 -5.32
C ARG A 545 -4.67 -47.11 -4.43
N SER A 546 -3.38 -47.30 -4.22
CA SER A 546 -2.76 -48.33 -3.37
C SER A 546 -1.64 -47.73 -2.54
N VAL A 547 -1.23 -48.47 -1.49
CA VAL A 547 -0.09 -48.05 -0.63
C VAL A 547 1.22 -47.96 -1.44
N ASP A 548 1.35 -48.82 -2.48
CA ASP A 548 2.54 -48.87 -3.32
C ASP A 548 2.69 -47.68 -4.28
N ASP A 549 1.62 -46.91 -4.51
CA ASP A 549 1.66 -45.72 -5.36
C ASP A 549 2.25 -44.50 -4.61
N ILE A 550 2.22 -44.52 -3.26
CA ILE A 550 2.64 -43.35 -2.43
C ILE A 550 4.11 -42.94 -2.67
N PRO A 551 5.11 -43.87 -2.74
CA PRO A 551 6.49 -43.48 -3.00
C PRO A 551 6.71 -42.77 -4.34
N LEU A 552 5.97 -43.16 -5.39
CA LEU A 552 6.06 -42.54 -6.72
C LEU A 552 5.48 -41.13 -6.71
N ILE A 553 4.33 -40.95 -6.07
CA ILE A 553 3.71 -39.62 -5.88
C ILE A 553 4.64 -38.73 -5.09
N LEU A 554 5.24 -39.26 -4.01
CA LEU A 554 6.14 -38.53 -3.13
C LEU A 554 7.39 -38.06 -3.89
N SER A 555 8.00 -38.90 -4.73
CA SER A 555 9.16 -38.52 -5.54
C SER A 555 8.82 -37.38 -6.51
N THR A 556 7.67 -37.44 -7.17
CA THR A 556 7.19 -36.41 -8.09
C THR A 556 6.94 -35.07 -7.37
N LEU A 557 6.36 -35.11 -6.15
CA LEU A 557 6.12 -33.94 -5.31
C LEU A 557 7.44 -33.31 -4.83
N ILE A 558 8.42 -34.13 -4.42
CA ILE A 558 9.74 -33.64 -3.96
C ILE A 558 10.47 -32.93 -5.11
N ILE A 559 10.48 -33.51 -6.30
CA ILE A 559 11.08 -32.87 -7.48
C ILE A 559 10.37 -31.54 -7.79
N ALA A 560 9.04 -31.53 -7.79
CA ALA A 560 8.27 -30.30 -8.01
C ALA A 560 8.55 -29.23 -6.94
N PHE A 561 8.68 -29.64 -5.67
CA PHE A 561 9.02 -28.76 -4.55
C PHE A 561 10.38 -28.08 -4.74
N LEU A 562 11.41 -28.85 -5.10
CA LEU A 562 12.76 -28.30 -5.34
C LEU A 562 12.77 -27.34 -6.55
N ILE A 563 12.13 -27.73 -7.65
CA ILE A 563 12.04 -26.89 -8.86
C ILE A 563 11.28 -25.58 -8.56
N LYS A 564 10.06 -25.66 -7.99
CA LYS A 564 9.27 -24.45 -7.71
C LYS A 564 9.92 -23.57 -6.64
N GLY A 565 10.52 -24.15 -5.60
CA GLY A 565 11.27 -23.40 -4.59
C GLY A 565 12.42 -22.60 -5.19
N PHE A 566 13.25 -23.23 -6.01
CA PHE A 566 14.35 -22.57 -6.71
C PHE A 566 13.86 -21.50 -7.68
N LEU A 567 12.86 -21.80 -8.52
CA LEU A 567 12.31 -20.85 -9.49
C LEU A 567 11.66 -19.64 -8.81
N THR A 568 11.03 -19.81 -7.63
CA THR A 568 10.45 -18.72 -6.88
C THR A 568 11.51 -17.74 -6.38
N VAL A 569 12.67 -18.23 -5.90
CA VAL A 569 13.78 -17.39 -5.45
C VAL A 569 14.37 -16.54 -6.58
N ILE A 570 14.61 -17.14 -7.75
CA ILE A 570 15.24 -16.44 -8.87
C ILE A 570 14.27 -15.50 -9.62
N ALA A 571 12.97 -15.86 -9.67
CA ALA A 571 11.94 -15.05 -10.32
C ALA A 571 11.53 -13.83 -9.49
N PHE A 572 11.74 -13.84 -8.17
CA PHE A 572 11.35 -12.72 -7.32
C PHE A 572 12.25 -11.49 -7.53
N GLY A 573 11.62 -10.34 -7.82
CA GLY A 573 12.31 -9.04 -7.98
C GLY A 573 12.90 -8.76 -9.37
N ILE A 574 12.67 -9.61 -10.39
CA ILE A 574 12.95 -9.27 -11.78
C ILE A 574 12.05 -8.13 -12.27
N LYS A 575 12.41 -7.47 -13.37
CA LYS A 575 11.69 -6.27 -13.88
C LYS A 575 10.41 -6.62 -14.66
N VAL A 576 9.55 -7.45 -14.02
CA VAL A 576 8.16 -7.74 -14.47
C VAL A 576 7.22 -7.57 -13.29
N PRO A 577 5.91 -7.36 -13.48
CA PRO A 577 4.94 -7.42 -12.38
C PRO A 577 4.94 -8.82 -11.77
N ALA A 578 5.22 -8.92 -10.48
CA ALA A 578 5.40 -10.18 -9.78
C ALA A 578 4.92 -10.09 -8.34
N GLY A 579 3.90 -10.89 -7.98
CA GLY A 579 3.45 -11.12 -6.61
C GLY A 579 4.11 -12.36 -6.01
N ILE A 580 4.26 -12.40 -4.70
CA ILE A 580 4.89 -13.51 -3.98
C ILE A 580 3.88 -14.43 -3.27
N TYR A 581 2.62 -14.01 -3.12
CA TYR A 581 1.61 -14.74 -2.32
C TYR A 581 1.39 -16.19 -2.82
N ILE A 582 0.81 -16.37 -4.00
CA ILE A 582 0.54 -17.71 -4.53
C ILE A 582 1.82 -18.55 -4.75
N PRO A 583 2.94 -18.05 -5.26
CA PRO A 583 4.17 -18.84 -5.33
C PRO A 583 4.64 -19.38 -3.98
N SER A 584 4.60 -18.59 -2.91
CA SER A 584 4.94 -19.05 -1.57
C SER A 584 3.93 -20.10 -1.05
N MET A 585 2.64 -19.90 -1.31
CA MET A 585 1.59 -20.89 -1.00
C MET A 585 1.79 -22.21 -1.74
N VAL A 586 2.21 -22.19 -3.00
CA VAL A 586 2.46 -23.41 -3.79
C VAL A 586 3.66 -24.16 -3.26
N VAL A 587 4.76 -23.47 -2.93
CA VAL A 587 5.95 -24.13 -2.33
C VAL A 587 5.57 -24.75 -0.97
N GLY A 588 4.83 -24.02 -0.15
CA GLY A 588 4.26 -24.55 1.11
C GLY A 588 3.30 -25.70 0.88
N GLY A 589 2.40 -25.57 -0.09
CA GLY A 589 1.42 -26.62 -0.44
C GLY A 589 2.05 -27.92 -0.91
N LEU A 590 3.13 -27.84 -1.70
CA LEU A 590 3.93 -29.02 -2.08
C LEU A 590 4.55 -29.69 -0.85
N MET A 591 5.17 -28.92 0.04
CA MET A 591 5.73 -29.43 1.30
C MET A 591 4.65 -30.07 2.17
N GLY A 592 3.52 -29.39 2.37
CA GLY A 592 2.42 -29.93 3.18
C GLY A 592 1.82 -31.20 2.59
N ARG A 593 1.67 -31.27 1.26
CA ARG A 593 1.19 -32.49 0.58
C ARG A 593 2.15 -33.65 0.78
N ILE A 594 3.48 -33.41 0.74
CA ILE A 594 4.53 -34.38 1.07
C ILE A 594 4.33 -34.90 2.50
N VAL A 595 4.23 -34.01 3.50
CA VAL A 595 4.01 -34.39 4.89
C VAL A 595 2.70 -35.14 5.06
N GLY A 596 1.61 -34.70 4.42
CA GLY A 596 0.31 -35.37 4.47
C GLY A 596 0.35 -36.81 3.93
N HIS A 597 1.04 -37.05 2.80
CA HIS A 597 1.26 -38.39 2.30
C HIS A 597 2.18 -39.26 3.17
N LEU A 598 3.18 -38.65 3.81
CA LEU A 598 4.01 -39.36 4.80
C LEU A 598 3.21 -39.80 6.03
N VAL A 599 2.35 -38.92 6.58
CA VAL A 599 1.46 -39.26 7.69
C VAL A 599 0.46 -40.34 7.25
N GLN A 600 -0.14 -40.21 6.08
CA GLN A 600 -1.04 -41.22 5.51
C GLN A 600 -0.33 -42.58 5.35
N TRP A 601 0.86 -42.61 4.80
CA TRP A 601 1.67 -43.83 4.67
C TRP A 601 1.98 -44.44 6.02
N LEU A 602 2.36 -43.64 7.02
CA LEU A 602 2.68 -44.12 8.36
C LEU A 602 1.47 -44.76 9.02
N VAL A 603 0.27 -44.15 8.94
CA VAL A 603 -0.99 -44.71 9.48
C VAL A 603 -1.34 -46.06 8.81
N LEU A 604 -1.13 -46.13 7.47
CA LEU A 604 -1.43 -47.37 6.74
C LEU A 604 -0.45 -48.51 7.01
N VAL A 605 0.83 -48.21 7.32
CA VAL A 605 1.86 -49.22 7.61
C VAL A 605 1.83 -49.67 9.07
N THR A 606 1.38 -48.82 9.99
CA THR A 606 1.31 -49.11 11.44
C THR A 606 -0.09 -48.95 12.01
N PRO A 607 -1.10 -49.75 11.55
CA PRO A 607 -2.48 -49.57 11.93
C PRO A 607 -2.75 -49.88 13.43
N ASP A 608 -1.92 -50.70 14.04
CA ASP A 608 -2.09 -51.17 15.44
C ASP A 608 -1.64 -50.15 16.49
N TRP A 609 -1.12 -48.99 16.09
CA TRP A 609 -0.71 -47.97 17.05
C TRP A 609 -1.93 -47.27 17.69
N ALA A 610 -2.02 -47.34 19.01
CA ALA A 610 -3.10 -46.70 19.78
C ALA A 610 -3.23 -45.19 19.58
N VAL A 611 -2.19 -44.54 19.05
CA VAL A 611 -2.16 -43.10 18.77
C VAL A 611 -3.15 -42.73 17.66
N TRP A 612 -3.41 -43.63 16.70
CA TRP A 612 -4.28 -43.39 15.55
C TRP A 612 -5.78 -43.38 15.86
N GLY A 613 -6.19 -43.79 17.07
CA GLY A 613 -7.59 -43.76 17.52
C GLY A 613 -8.55 -44.48 16.54
N GLY A 614 -9.65 -43.82 16.21
CA GLY A 614 -10.66 -44.34 15.28
C GLY A 614 -10.19 -44.44 13.81
N CYS A 615 -9.09 -43.79 13.45
CA CYS A 615 -8.54 -43.82 12.09
C CYS A 615 -8.03 -45.21 11.67
N ALA A 616 -7.51 -45.98 12.61
CA ALA A 616 -7.04 -47.36 12.36
C ALA A 616 -8.12 -48.34 11.92
N THR A 617 -9.39 -48.08 12.25
CA THR A 617 -10.54 -48.96 11.93
C THR A 617 -11.16 -48.65 10.55
N ALA A 618 -10.83 -47.50 9.94
CA ALA A 618 -11.32 -47.17 8.59
C ALA A 618 -10.54 -47.93 7.53
N SER A 619 -11.10 -49.04 7.05
CA SER A 619 -10.49 -49.93 6.02
C SER A 619 -10.14 -49.26 4.70
N ASP A 620 -10.61 -48.03 4.49
CA ASP A 620 -10.47 -47.29 3.23
C ASP A 620 -9.33 -46.25 3.21
N GLY A 621 -8.57 -46.07 4.32
CA GLY A 621 -7.46 -45.10 4.40
C GLY A 621 -7.88 -43.66 4.17
N THR A 622 -9.18 -43.32 4.36
CA THR A 622 -9.79 -42.03 4.04
C THR A 622 -9.74 -41.01 5.18
N CYS A 623 -9.30 -41.43 6.38
CA CYS A 623 -9.28 -40.51 7.55
C CYS A 623 -8.26 -39.38 7.38
N ILE A 624 -7.11 -39.61 6.76
CA ILE A 624 -6.11 -38.56 6.50
C ILE A 624 -6.37 -37.92 5.13
N GLN A 625 -6.53 -36.62 5.11
CA GLN A 625 -6.71 -35.83 3.89
C GLN A 625 -5.41 -35.05 3.58
N PRO A 626 -4.52 -35.54 2.69
CA PRO A 626 -3.26 -34.86 2.38
C PRO A 626 -3.46 -33.46 1.80
N GLY A 627 -4.64 -33.14 1.21
CA GLY A 627 -5.01 -31.80 0.73
C GLY A 627 -5.09 -30.77 1.86
N VAL A 628 -5.57 -31.17 3.03
CA VAL A 628 -5.63 -30.30 4.23
C VAL A 628 -4.22 -29.88 4.65
N TYR A 629 -3.28 -30.82 4.73
CA TYR A 629 -1.87 -30.56 5.01
C TYR A 629 -1.26 -29.59 3.98
N GLY A 630 -1.61 -29.78 2.69
CA GLY A 630 -1.20 -28.87 1.62
C GLY A 630 -1.66 -27.43 1.86
N LEU A 631 -2.92 -27.24 2.28
CA LEU A 631 -3.47 -25.90 2.50
C LEU A 631 -2.96 -25.26 3.78
N ILE A 632 -2.83 -26.02 4.88
CA ILE A 632 -2.23 -25.55 6.14
C ILE A 632 -0.79 -25.08 5.92
N ALA A 633 0.01 -25.90 5.21
CA ALA A 633 1.40 -25.55 4.89
C ALA A 633 1.52 -24.37 3.94
N ALA A 634 0.61 -24.22 2.99
CA ALA A 634 0.54 -23.05 2.13
C ALA A 634 0.36 -21.76 2.94
N GLY A 635 -0.57 -21.77 3.91
CA GLY A 635 -0.76 -20.66 4.84
C GLY A 635 0.44 -20.41 5.74
N ALA A 636 1.03 -21.46 6.33
CA ALA A 636 2.21 -21.36 7.19
C ALA A 636 3.42 -20.76 6.46
N THR A 637 3.70 -21.23 5.23
CA THR A 637 4.84 -20.73 4.45
C THR A 637 4.61 -19.27 3.99
N MET A 638 3.38 -18.94 3.56
CA MET A 638 3.05 -17.56 3.20
C MET A 638 3.18 -16.62 4.41
N CYS A 639 2.76 -17.06 5.61
CA CYS A 639 2.97 -16.32 6.85
C CYS A 639 4.48 -16.13 7.13
N GLY A 640 5.28 -17.18 6.94
CA GLY A 640 6.73 -17.11 7.09
C GLY A 640 7.40 -16.12 6.16
N VAL A 641 6.84 -15.86 4.95
CA VAL A 641 7.36 -14.89 3.97
C VAL A 641 6.85 -13.47 4.26
N THR A 642 5.55 -13.32 4.49
CA THR A 642 4.88 -11.99 4.55
C THR A 642 4.70 -11.45 5.95
N ARG A 643 4.76 -12.30 6.98
CA ARG A 643 4.43 -11.99 8.40
C ARG A 643 2.95 -11.63 8.64
N LEU A 644 2.08 -11.85 7.65
CA LEU A 644 0.63 -11.76 7.83
C LEU A 644 0.16 -12.97 8.66
N SER A 645 -0.67 -12.74 9.66
CA SER A 645 -1.15 -13.80 10.55
C SER A 645 -2.67 -13.91 10.53
N VAL A 646 -3.37 -12.95 11.10
CA VAL A 646 -4.83 -12.97 11.22
C VAL A 646 -5.49 -12.89 9.84
N THR A 647 -5.00 -12.03 8.97
CA THR A 647 -5.47 -11.90 7.59
C THR A 647 -5.43 -13.23 6.86
N LEU A 648 -4.33 -13.98 6.99
CA LEU A 648 -4.16 -15.26 6.32
C LEU A 648 -5.12 -16.33 6.84
N ALA A 649 -5.28 -16.43 8.16
CA ALA A 649 -6.21 -17.37 8.76
C ALA A 649 -7.64 -17.13 8.24
N VAL A 650 -8.05 -15.86 8.12
CA VAL A 650 -9.38 -15.49 7.61
C VAL A 650 -9.49 -15.72 6.10
N ILE A 651 -8.45 -15.44 5.30
CA ILE A 651 -8.45 -15.76 3.87
C ILE A 651 -8.63 -17.26 3.65
N LEU A 652 -7.89 -18.12 4.38
CA LEU A 652 -8.02 -19.56 4.27
C LEU A 652 -9.40 -20.06 4.71
N PHE A 653 -9.96 -19.46 5.75
CA PHE A 653 -11.34 -19.71 6.19
C PHE A 653 -12.36 -19.35 5.08
N GLU A 654 -12.27 -18.16 4.49
CA GLU A 654 -13.18 -17.75 3.42
C GLU A 654 -13.05 -18.62 2.17
N LEU A 655 -11.83 -19.15 1.89
CA LEU A 655 -11.58 -20.07 0.77
C LEU A 655 -12.17 -21.45 0.98
N THR A 656 -12.13 -21.98 2.21
CA THR A 656 -12.64 -23.33 2.53
C THR A 656 -14.12 -23.32 2.87
N GLY A 657 -14.62 -22.23 3.43
CA GLY A 657 -15.98 -22.13 3.96
C GLY A 657 -16.29 -23.09 5.10
N SER A 658 -15.25 -23.75 5.67
CA SER A 658 -15.38 -24.68 6.81
C SER A 658 -14.86 -24.06 8.09
N LEU A 659 -15.66 -24.10 9.15
CA LEU A 659 -15.28 -23.64 10.49
C LEU A 659 -14.35 -24.60 11.21
N ASP A 660 -14.42 -25.90 10.88
CA ASP A 660 -13.73 -26.97 11.61
C ASP A 660 -12.21 -26.85 11.49
N TYR A 661 -11.72 -26.36 10.35
CA TYR A 661 -10.30 -26.19 10.10
C TYR A 661 -9.72 -24.85 10.52
N VAL A 662 -10.52 -23.91 11.03
CA VAL A 662 -10.04 -22.57 11.46
C VAL A 662 -9.01 -22.68 12.57
N LEU A 663 -9.21 -23.58 13.55
CA LEU A 663 -8.26 -23.77 14.66
C LEU A 663 -6.92 -24.34 14.19
N PRO A 664 -6.85 -25.43 13.41
CA PRO A 664 -5.61 -25.94 12.83
C PRO A 664 -4.86 -24.92 11.97
N PHE A 665 -5.56 -24.18 11.10
CA PHE A 665 -4.94 -23.13 10.29
C PHE A 665 -4.33 -22.02 11.17
N SER A 666 -5.10 -21.50 12.12
CA SER A 666 -4.66 -20.42 13.00
C SER A 666 -3.46 -20.81 13.85
N LEU A 667 -3.47 -22.04 14.40
CA LEU A 667 -2.35 -22.56 15.20
C LEU A 667 -1.07 -22.69 14.36
N SER A 668 -1.17 -23.32 13.19
CA SER A 668 -0.03 -23.53 12.30
C SER A 668 0.55 -22.19 11.81
N ILE A 669 -0.29 -21.21 11.45
CA ILE A 669 0.12 -19.86 11.05
C ILE A 669 0.82 -19.13 12.18
N LEU A 670 0.30 -19.23 13.43
CA LEU A 670 0.91 -18.57 14.59
C LEU A 670 2.29 -19.15 14.90
N VAL A 671 2.42 -20.48 14.88
CA VAL A 671 3.71 -21.18 15.06
C VAL A 671 4.69 -20.80 13.95
N ALA A 672 4.21 -20.72 12.71
CA ALA A 672 5.03 -20.30 11.57
C ALA A 672 5.55 -18.88 11.73
N LYS A 673 4.72 -17.95 12.22
CA LYS A 673 5.13 -16.58 12.52
C LYS A 673 6.24 -16.55 13.57
N TRP A 674 6.06 -17.21 14.72
CA TRP A 674 7.08 -17.25 15.77
C TRP A 674 8.40 -17.84 15.30
N THR A 675 8.36 -18.94 14.54
CA THR A 675 9.53 -19.58 13.97
C THR A 675 10.25 -18.66 12.99
N ALA A 676 9.49 -17.99 12.14
CA ALA A 676 10.04 -17.11 11.13
C ALA A 676 10.65 -15.85 11.76
N ASP A 677 10.01 -15.24 12.76
CA ASP A 677 10.51 -14.06 13.48
C ASP A 677 11.80 -14.38 14.27
N ALA A 678 11.93 -15.62 14.78
CA ALA A 678 13.14 -16.08 15.46
C ALA A 678 14.35 -16.24 14.52
N ILE A 679 14.13 -16.55 13.22
CA ILE A 679 15.19 -16.78 12.22
C ILE A 679 15.58 -15.49 11.48
N GLU A 680 14.57 -14.70 11.10
CA GLU A 680 14.71 -13.43 10.36
C GLU A 680 13.61 -12.47 10.80
N PRO A 681 13.89 -11.35 11.45
CA PRO A 681 12.86 -10.43 11.94
C PRO A 681 12.15 -9.68 10.83
N CYS A 682 12.81 -9.42 9.68
CA CYS A 682 12.25 -8.65 8.57
C CYS A 682 11.29 -9.48 7.72
N SER A 683 10.15 -8.90 7.34
CA SER A 683 9.26 -9.44 6.30
C SER A 683 9.86 -9.23 4.91
N ILE A 684 9.30 -9.90 3.88
CA ILE A 684 9.70 -9.68 2.49
C ILE A 684 9.43 -8.24 2.03
N TYR A 685 8.38 -7.60 2.56
CA TYR A 685 8.05 -6.20 2.23
C TYR A 685 8.99 -5.22 2.92
N ASP A 686 9.43 -5.51 4.15
CA ASP A 686 10.46 -4.72 4.84
C ASP A 686 11.80 -4.84 4.10
N LEU A 687 12.16 -6.05 3.65
CA LEU A 687 13.33 -6.25 2.81
C LEU A 687 13.27 -5.42 1.51
N LEU A 688 12.14 -5.43 0.80
CA LEU A 688 11.96 -4.62 -0.42
C LEU A 688 12.03 -3.12 -0.14
N THR A 689 11.42 -2.66 0.95
CA THR A 689 11.47 -1.25 1.37
C THR A 689 12.90 -0.82 1.67
N ASN A 690 13.67 -1.67 2.38
CA ASN A 690 15.07 -1.41 2.71
C ASN A 690 15.97 -1.47 1.48
N MET A 691 15.77 -2.45 0.59
CA MET A 691 16.56 -2.58 -0.64
C MET A 691 16.33 -1.43 -1.63
N ASN A 692 15.11 -0.91 -1.69
CA ASN A 692 14.76 0.24 -2.52
C ASN A 692 14.96 1.57 -1.78
N ALA A 693 15.46 1.54 -0.54
CA ALA A 693 15.69 2.69 0.34
C ALA A 693 14.52 3.68 0.40
N TYR A 694 13.28 3.17 0.37
CA TYR A 694 12.10 4.02 0.51
C TYR A 694 12.03 4.63 1.91
N PRO A 695 11.61 5.90 2.04
CA PRO A 695 11.37 6.49 3.35
C PRO A 695 10.18 5.82 4.01
N PHE A 696 10.39 5.18 5.14
CA PHE A 696 9.37 4.42 5.83
C PHE A 696 9.64 4.37 7.34
N LEU A 697 8.62 4.59 8.16
CA LEU A 697 8.67 4.38 9.61
C LEU A 697 7.90 3.09 9.91
N ASN A 698 8.59 2.09 10.45
CA ASN A 698 7.97 0.79 10.70
C ASN A 698 7.20 0.79 12.01
N ASN A 699 5.87 0.66 11.99
CA ASN A 699 5.05 0.60 13.20
C ASN A 699 5.10 -0.75 13.94
N LYS A 700 5.60 -1.80 13.27
CA LYS A 700 5.69 -3.16 13.83
C LYS A 700 7.00 -3.38 14.59
N HIS A 701 8.09 -2.79 14.12
CA HIS A 701 9.41 -2.87 14.72
C HIS A 701 9.90 -1.46 15.05
N LYS A 702 9.76 -1.08 16.31
CA LYS A 702 10.19 0.21 16.82
C LYS A 702 11.63 0.11 17.30
N PRO A 703 12.55 0.96 16.81
CA PRO A 703 13.90 1.04 17.35
C PRO A 703 13.89 1.41 18.82
N ILE A 704 14.93 1.04 19.55
CA ILE A 704 15.11 1.43 20.95
C ILE A 704 15.73 2.83 20.95
N PHE A 705 14.97 3.81 21.37
CA PHE A 705 15.44 5.19 21.53
C PHE A 705 15.91 5.42 22.96
N THR A 706 17.07 6.01 23.14
CA THR A 706 17.65 6.32 24.47
C THR A 706 17.81 7.81 24.73
N GLY A 707 17.60 8.65 23.71
CA GLY A 707 17.85 10.09 23.75
C GLY A 707 16.57 10.96 23.84
N ASP A 708 16.82 12.25 23.95
CA ASP A 708 15.82 13.32 23.92
C ASP A 708 15.84 14.06 22.57
N LEU A 709 14.81 14.87 22.29
CA LEU A 709 14.71 15.66 21.05
C LEU A 709 15.87 16.64 20.85
N THR A 710 16.67 16.93 21.87
CA THR A 710 17.88 17.77 21.79
C THR A 710 18.86 17.29 20.71
N GLU A 711 18.95 15.96 20.48
CA GLU A 711 19.84 15.35 19.48
C GLU A 711 19.41 15.61 18.05
N LEU A 712 18.08 15.75 17.83
CA LEU A 712 17.47 15.88 16.51
C LEU A 712 17.29 17.34 16.07
N VAL A 713 17.23 18.27 17.03
CA VAL A 713 16.98 19.69 16.77
C VAL A 713 18.23 20.36 16.24
N ARG A 714 18.18 20.83 15.02
CA ARG A 714 19.26 21.61 14.40
C ARG A 714 19.25 23.05 14.93
N ARG A 715 20.42 23.69 14.91
CA ARG A 715 20.56 25.13 15.30
C ARG A 715 19.61 26.01 14.49
N LEU A 716 18.91 26.88 15.18
CA LEU A 716 18.01 27.90 14.62
C LEU A 716 18.74 28.75 13.56
N ARG A 717 18.11 28.85 12.38
CA ARG A 717 18.56 29.78 11.33
C ARG A 717 17.46 30.82 11.14
N ARG A 718 17.76 32.09 11.36
CA ARG A 718 16.81 33.22 11.21
C ARG A 718 16.22 33.32 9.79
N GLU A 719 16.94 32.83 8.80
CA GLU A 719 16.49 32.78 7.39
C GLU A 719 15.25 31.89 7.19
N ARG A 720 15.02 30.95 8.10
CA ARG A 720 13.90 29.96 8.05
C ARG A 720 12.75 30.30 8.99
N ILE A 721 12.72 31.53 9.53
CA ILE A 721 11.73 31.98 10.48
C ILE A 721 11.07 33.25 9.94
N ILE A 722 9.75 33.34 10.10
CA ILE A 722 8.99 34.58 9.86
C ILE A 722 8.82 35.26 11.20
N ASP A 723 9.48 36.40 11.38
CA ASP A 723 9.40 37.20 12.61
C ASP A 723 8.39 38.33 12.42
N ILE A 724 7.33 38.31 13.22
CA ILE A 724 6.26 39.32 13.22
C ILE A 724 6.25 40.16 14.48
N THR A 725 7.36 40.21 15.22
CA THR A 725 7.47 40.96 16.49
C THR A 725 7.19 42.44 16.28
N ASN A 726 7.69 43.06 15.21
CA ASN A 726 7.54 44.48 14.93
C ASN A 726 6.27 44.81 14.12
N SER A 727 5.81 43.92 13.25
CA SER A 727 4.64 44.11 12.38
C SER A 727 4.06 42.77 11.93
N PRO A 728 2.73 42.60 11.95
CA PRO A 728 2.07 41.43 11.39
C PRO A 728 2.10 41.38 9.84
N LEU A 729 2.49 42.50 9.23
CA LEU A 729 2.59 42.63 7.78
C LEU A 729 4.03 42.37 7.33
N VAL A 730 4.20 41.36 6.48
CA VAL A 730 5.52 40.95 5.96
C VAL A 730 5.56 41.17 4.44
N PRO A 731 6.63 41.74 3.88
CA PRO A 731 6.77 41.91 2.42
C PRO A 731 6.77 40.58 1.69
N ALA A 732 5.97 40.46 0.62
CA ALA A 732 5.87 39.27 -0.19
C ALA A 732 7.23 38.85 -0.79
N SER A 733 8.07 39.76 -1.18
CA SER A 733 9.44 39.53 -1.66
C SER A 733 10.33 38.86 -0.62
N SER A 734 10.20 39.21 0.67
CA SER A 734 10.90 38.52 1.75
C SER A 734 10.42 37.07 1.94
N LEU A 735 9.10 36.84 1.87
CA LEU A 735 8.51 35.48 1.92
C LEU A 735 8.97 34.63 0.74
N ARG A 736 9.01 35.17 -0.48
CA ARG A 736 9.53 34.48 -1.66
C ARG A 736 11.01 34.09 -1.50
N THR A 737 11.82 34.99 -0.99
CA THR A 737 13.25 34.72 -0.71
C THR A 737 13.42 33.58 0.31
N LYS A 738 12.62 33.56 1.39
CA LYS A 738 12.65 32.48 2.38
C LYS A 738 12.20 31.13 1.78
N LEU A 739 11.18 31.15 0.92
CA LEU A 739 10.70 29.98 0.19
C LEU A 739 11.77 29.44 -0.76
N GLU A 740 12.46 30.29 -1.51
CA GLU A 740 13.58 29.90 -2.37
C GLU A 740 14.74 29.28 -1.59
N ILE A 741 15.04 29.78 -0.39
CA ILE A 741 16.06 29.19 0.48
C ILE A 741 15.67 27.77 0.89
N LEU A 742 14.40 27.53 1.25
CA LEU A 742 13.89 26.16 1.52
C LEU A 742 14.03 25.27 0.29
N HIS A 743 13.66 25.77 -0.91
CA HIS A 743 13.75 25.02 -2.15
C HIS A 743 15.20 24.65 -2.51
N ARG A 744 16.15 25.58 -2.36
CA ARG A 744 17.60 25.32 -2.58
C ARG A 744 18.16 24.27 -1.62
N HIS A 745 17.59 24.11 -0.44
CA HIS A 745 17.99 23.10 0.53
C HIS A 745 17.24 21.76 0.37
N GLY A 746 16.35 21.66 -0.64
CA GLY A 746 15.56 20.45 -0.89
C GLY A 746 14.41 20.22 0.08
N GLU A 747 13.97 21.25 0.79
CA GLU A 747 12.87 21.16 1.75
C GLU A 747 11.56 21.71 1.13
N LEU A 748 11.14 21.15 -0.02
CA LEU A 748 9.93 21.58 -0.76
C LEU A 748 8.65 21.41 0.06
N ASP A 749 8.63 20.44 0.96
CA ASP A 749 7.55 20.16 1.88
C ASP A 749 7.85 20.67 3.31
N GLY A 750 8.80 21.59 3.46
CA GLY A 750 9.10 22.25 4.72
C GLY A 750 7.99 23.20 5.16
N GLY A 751 8.19 23.84 6.32
CA GLY A 751 7.31 24.88 6.84
C GLY A 751 8.13 26.05 7.41
N LEU A 752 7.55 27.23 7.41
CA LEU A 752 8.13 28.42 8.02
C LEU A 752 7.37 28.74 9.31
N PRO A 753 8.01 28.59 10.48
CA PRO A 753 7.42 29.00 11.76
C PRO A 753 7.29 30.52 11.81
N ILE A 754 6.18 30.99 12.37
CA ILE A 754 5.87 32.39 12.59
C ILE A 754 6.07 32.68 14.08
N LEU A 755 6.98 33.58 14.37
CA LEU A 755 7.36 33.91 15.73
C LEU A 755 7.03 35.36 16.08
N ARG A 756 6.63 35.54 17.34
CA ARG A 756 6.50 36.86 18.00
C ARG A 756 7.27 36.79 19.31
N GLU A 757 8.31 37.60 19.47
CA GLU A 757 9.19 37.60 20.66
C GLU A 757 9.74 36.19 20.98
N ASP A 758 10.19 35.46 19.99
CA ASP A 758 10.65 34.06 20.06
C ASP A 758 9.56 33.02 20.43
N VAL A 759 8.30 33.45 20.63
CA VAL A 759 7.17 32.55 20.89
C VAL A 759 6.53 32.10 19.56
N LEU A 760 6.25 30.84 19.43
CA LEU A 760 5.59 30.25 18.24
C LEU A 760 4.11 30.68 18.20
N VAL A 761 3.73 31.44 17.19
CA VAL A 761 2.36 31.91 16.96
C VAL A 761 1.64 31.08 15.91
N GLY A 762 2.37 30.57 14.96
CA GLY A 762 1.79 29.73 13.90
C GLY A 762 2.87 29.14 13.00
N LEU A 763 2.42 28.39 12.01
CA LEU A 763 3.26 27.76 11.01
C LEU A 763 2.60 27.87 9.64
N ILE A 764 3.34 28.24 8.61
CA ILE A 764 2.86 28.20 7.23
C ILE A 764 3.63 27.14 6.45
N PRO A 765 2.93 26.14 5.86
CA PRO A 765 3.57 25.15 4.99
C PRO A 765 4.13 25.79 3.72
N ALA A 766 5.30 25.35 3.25
CA ALA A 766 5.92 25.88 2.05
C ALA A 766 5.05 25.79 0.77
N PRO A 767 4.33 24.68 0.51
CA PRO A 767 3.41 24.59 -0.63
C PRO A 767 2.25 25.59 -0.54
N ASP A 768 1.70 25.82 0.65
CA ASP A 768 0.59 26.77 0.86
C ASP A 768 1.08 28.21 0.74
N LEU A 769 2.29 28.50 1.23
CA LEU A 769 2.94 29.80 1.04
C LEU A 769 3.23 30.05 -0.45
N GLN A 770 3.72 29.06 -1.18
CA GLN A 770 3.94 29.19 -2.61
C GLN A 770 2.64 29.49 -3.35
N PHE A 771 1.59 28.74 -3.05
CA PHE A 771 0.26 28.94 -3.64
C PHE A 771 -0.29 30.33 -3.36
N ALA A 772 -0.16 30.82 -2.12
CA ALA A 772 -0.60 32.15 -1.72
C ALA A 772 0.18 33.26 -2.46
N LEU A 773 1.50 33.13 -2.54
CA LEU A 773 2.35 34.08 -3.27
C LEU A 773 2.07 34.10 -4.78
N ASP A 774 1.79 32.96 -5.39
CA ASP A 774 1.48 32.85 -6.83
C ASP A 774 0.11 33.48 -7.19
N GLN A 775 -0.75 33.78 -6.22
CA GLN A 775 -2.02 34.50 -6.44
C GLN A 775 -1.84 36.03 -6.45
N LEU A 776 -0.73 36.54 -5.93
CA LEU A 776 -0.45 37.98 -5.91
C LEU A 776 -0.11 38.48 -7.33
N ARG A 777 -0.68 39.65 -7.69
CA ARG A 777 -0.39 40.29 -9.00
C ARG A 777 0.94 41.00 -9.02
N ASP A 778 1.38 41.53 -7.89
CA ASP A 778 2.63 42.31 -7.74
C ASP A 778 3.31 41.94 -6.40
N GLU A 779 4.31 41.05 -6.47
CA GLU A 779 5.05 40.65 -5.27
C GLU A 779 5.98 41.73 -4.71
N GLY A 780 6.35 42.70 -5.53
CA GLY A 780 7.29 43.76 -5.13
C GLY A 780 6.73 44.77 -4.14
N SER A 781 5.43 45.08 -4.24
CA SER A 781 4.76 46.13 -3.44
C SER A 781 3.82 45.59 -2.36
N ASN A 782 3.43 44.33 -2.43
CA ASN A 782 2.41 43.78 -1.52
C ASN A 782 2.98 43.39 -0.15
N LEU A 783 2.23 43.78 0.90
CA LEU A 783 2.45 43.35 2.27
C LEU A 783 1.43 42.27 2.62
N CYS A 784 1.91 41.14 3.06
CA CYS A 784 1.08 39.97 3.38
C CYS A 784 0.80 39.92 4.90
N LEU A 785 -0.48 39.79 5.26
CA LEU A 785 -0.90 39.66 6.66
C LEU A 785 -0.59 38.24 7.15
N MET A 786 0.26 38.14 8.20
CA MET A 786 0.76 36.88 8.74
C MET A 786 0.26 36.55 10.14
N ASP A 787 -0.70 37.33 10.67
CA ASP A 787 -1.26 37.11 12.00
C ASP A 787 -2.78 37.28 11.99
N GLN A 788 -3.48 36.48 12.78
CA GLN A 788 -4.91 36.66 12.98
C GLN A 788 -5.15 37.92 13.78
N VAL A 789 -5.52 38.98 13.11
CA VAL A 789 -6.07 40.18 13.79
C VAL A 789 -7.53 39.84 14.12
N PRO A 790 -7.95 39.81 15.39
CA PRO A 790 -9.35 39.63 15.72
C PRO A 790 -10.18 40.73 15.07
N SER A 791 -10.85 40.45 13.98
CA SER A 791 -11.84 41.35 13.40
C SER A 791 -13.02 41.44 14.39
N ILE A 792 -13.34 42.65 14.84
CA ILE A 792 -14.45 42.92 15.78
C ILE A 792 -15.79 42.85 15.05
N ASP A 793 -15.79 42.90 13.74
CA ASP A 793 -16.96 42.93 12.86
C ASP A 793 -16.96 41.69 11.95
N ASP A 794 -17.50 40.57 12.46
CA ASP A 794 -17.90 39.39 11.68
C ASP A 794 -19.24 39.64 10.94
N ASP A 795 -19.38 40.77 10.28
CA ASP A 795 -20.41 40.92 9.25
C ASP A 795 -19.88 40.29 7.96
N ASP A 796 -20.41 39.11 7.68
CA ASP A 796 -20.24 38.28 6.48
C ASP A 796 -20.76 39.05 5.25
N ASP A 797 -20.14 40.19 4.93
CA ASP A 797 -20.29 40.85 3.66
C ASP A 797 -19.51 40.03 2.64
N GLY A 798 -20.20 39.27 1.80
CA GLY A 798 -19.70 38.34 0.78
C GLY A 798 -18.69 38.94 -0.22
N SER A 799 -17.73 39.71 0.29
CA SER A 799 -16.57 40.18 -0.45
C SER A 799 -15.57 39.03 -0.64
N ASP A 800 -15.04 38.91 -1.84
CA ASP A 800 -13.95 37.96 -2.15
C ASP A 800 -12.81 38.19 -1.16
N PRO A 801 -12.20 37.12 -0.62
CA PRO A 801 -11.10 37.24 0.35
C PRO A 801 -9.94 38.04 -0.25
N ASP A 802 -9.38 38.96 0.53
CA ASP A 802 -8.24 39.76 0.11
C ASP A 802 -7.05 38.83 -0.21
N PRO A 803 -6.50 38.89 -1.43
CA PRO A 803 -5.36 38.05 -1.82
C PRO A 803 -4.09 38.30 -0.98
N THR A 804 -4.03 39.38 -0.22
CA THR A 804 -2.91 39.67 0.69
C THR A 804 -3.10 39.11 2.11
N ASP A 805 -4.27 38.52 2.40
CA ASP A 805 -4.53 37.86 3.66
C ASP A 805 -4.07 36.41 3.62
N PHE A 806 -2.93 36.13 4.27
CA PHE A 806 -2.35 34.79 4.35
C PHE A 806 -2.79 34.00 5.59
N THR A 807 -3.62 34.56 6.45
CA THR A 807 -4.06 33.94 7.71
C THR A 807 -4.79 32.60 7.46
N GLN A 808 -5.51 32.47 6.34
CA GLN A 808 -6.20 31.25 5.93
C GLN A 808 -5.25 30.05 5.62
N PHE A 809 -3.96 30.34 5.34
CA PHE A 809 -2.94 29.32 5.03
C PHE A 809 -2.05 28.98 6.22
N ILE A 810 -2.23 29.70 7.34
CA ILE A 810 -1.44 29.52 8.57
C ILE A 810 -2.12 28.51 9.47
N ASP A 811 -1.35 27.51 9.94
CA ASP A 811 -1.74 26.67 11.06
C ASP A 811 -1.48 27.44 12.39
N PRO A 812 -2.53 27.85 13.09
CA PRO A 812 -2.39 28.66 14.30
C PRO A 812 -1.95 27.86 15.53
N ALA A 813 -1.98 26.52 15.45
CA ALA A 813 -1.67 25.63 16.57
C ALA A 813 -0.89 24.40 16.10
N PRO A 814 0.33 24.59 15.52
CA PRO A 814 1.15 23.47 15.10
C PRO A 814 1.52 22.60 16.31
N VAL A 815 1.60 21.29 16.08
CA VAL A 815 1.99 20.36 17.14
C VAL A 815 3.40 20.69 17.63
N ALA A 816 3.53 20.95 18.91
CA ALA A 816 4.78 21.31 19.55
C ALA A 816 5.10 20.36 20.72
N LEU A 817 6.37 20.00 20.87
CA LEU A 817 6.89 19.20 21.97
C LEU A 817 8.01 19.96 22.69
N ASP A 818 8.20 19.70 23.98
CA ASP A 818 9.35 20.22 24.71
C ASP A 818 10.65 19.54 24.26
N ILE A 819 11.76 20.26 24.26
CA ILE A 819 13.07 19.78 23.82
C ILE A 819 13.60 18.59 24.62
N ARG A 820 13.15 18.44 25.87
CA ARG A 820 13.46 17.32 26.76
C ARG A 820 12.50 16.13 26.61
N SER A 821 11.55 16.21 25.67
CA SER A 821 10.65 15.09 25.41
C SER A 821 11.44 13.91 24.82
N PRO A 822 11.09 12.67 25.21
CA PRO A 822 11.76 11.48 24.67
C PRO A 822 11.49 11.35 23.17
N ILE A 823 12.44 10.84 22.41
CA ILE A 823 12.34 10.59 20.95
C ILE A 823 11.17 9.63 20.64
N ASP A 824 10.86 8.70 21.56
CA ASP A 824 9.70 7.82 21.49
C ASP A 824 8.39 8.55 21.24
N LEU A 825 8.15 9.68 21.92
CA LEU A 825 6.92 10.46 21.76
C LEU A 825 6.85 11.09 20.37
N ALA A 826 7.96 11.59 19.85
CA ALA A 826 8.01 12.11 18.47
C ALA A 826 7.76 11.00 17.45
N TYR A 827 8.30 9.81 17.67
CA TYR A 827 8.03 8.63 16.83
C TYR A 827 6.52 8.32 16.77
N GLU A 828 5.86 8.25 17.93
CA GLU A 828 4.42 8.02 18.02
C GLU A 828 3.61 9.12 17.29
N CYS A 829 4.02 10.39 17.43
CA CYS A 829 3.39 11.49 16.73
C CYS A 829 3.54 11.36 15.20
N PHE A 830 4.73 11.03 14.68
CA PHE A 830 4.93 10.86 13.24
C PHE A 830 4.20 9.64 12.67
N VAL A 831 4.14 8.54 13.43
CA VAL A 831 3.50 7.30 12.98
C VAL A 831 1.98 7.39 13.10
N LYS A 832 1.45 7.76 14.26
CA LYS A 832 0.01 7.69 14.54
C LYS A 832 -0.76 8.90 14.02
N LEU A 833 -0.21 10.11 14.19
CA LEU A 833 -0.87 11.34 13.73
C LEU A 833 -0.53 11.68 12.28
N GLY A 834 0.54 11.08 11.72
CA GLY A 834 0.96 11.32 10.35
C GLY A 834 1.37 12.76 10.10
N LEU A 835 2.04 13.38 11.07
CA LEU A 835 2.55 14.75 10.99
C LEU A 835 3.66 14.85 9.95
N ARG A 836 3.78 16.01 9.32
CA ARG A 836 4.89 16.35 8.43
C ARG A 836 6.08 16.87 9.23
N TYR A 837 5.83 17.66 10.27
CA TYR A 837 6.81 18.26 11.16
C TYR A 837 6.28 18.37 12.58
N ILE A 838 7.21 18.48 13.53
CA ILE A 838 6.93 18.75 14.94
C ILE A 838 7.76 19.96 15.31
N CYS A 839 7.13 20.98 15.85
CA CYS A 839 7.81 22.14 16.43
C CYS A 839 8.39 21.75 17.79
N VAL A 840 9.57 22.25 18.12
CA VAL A 840 10.22 21.97 19.40
C VAL A 840 10.38 23.29 20.16
N LEU A 841 9.96 23.27 21.41
CA LEU A 841 10.00 24.42 22.31
C LEU A 841 11.04 24.15 23.41
N ARG A 842 11.66 25.23 23.88
CA ARG A 842 12.50 25.27 25.08
C ARG A 842 11.99 26.39 25.99
N ASP A 843 11.51 26.03 27.15
CA ASP A 843 10.97 26.99 28.15
C ASP A 843 9.89 27.93 27.54
N GLY A 844 9.01 27.36 26.67
CA GLY A 844 7.95 28.08 25.98
C GLY A 844 8.39 28.88 24.74
N LYS A 845 9.69 28.98 24.45
CA LYS A 845 10.23 29.65 23.28
C LYS A 845 10.53 28.62 22.16
N TYR A 846 10.43 29.04 20.92
CA TYR A 846 10.74 28.20 19.77
C TYR A 846 12.23 27.81 19.73
N ALA A 847 12.53 26.53 19.77
CA ALA A 847 13.88 25.99 19.73
C ALA A 847 14.27 25.40 18.36
N GLY A 848 13.27 24.96 17.58
CA GLY A 848 13.51 24.37 16.24
C GLY A 848 12.34 23.53 15.75
N MET A 849 12.56 22.87 14.63
CA MET A 849 11.56 21.99 13.98
C MET A 849 12.21 20.69 13.53
N ILE A 850 11.52 19.60 13.75
CA ILE A 850 11.90 18.27 13.27
C ILE A 850 10.98 17.89 12.12
N HIS A 851 11.54 17.67 10.93
CA HIS A 851 10.82 17.20 9.77
C HIS A 851 10.79 15.68 9.74
N LYS A 852 9.66 15.07 9.29
CA LYS A 852 9.47 13.61 9.18
C LYS A 852 10.62 12.91 8.43
N LYS A 853 11.13 13.50 7.34
CA LYS A 853 12.26 12.94 6.57
C LYS A 853 13.56 12.88 7.39
N THR A 854 13.85 13.92 8.17
CA THR A 854 15.02 13.94 9.06
C THR A 854 14.89 12.87 10.13
N PHE A 855 13.67 12.69 10.65
CA PHE A 855 13.39 11.67 11.64
C PHE A 855 13.55 10.25 11.06
N VAL A 856 13.03 9.98 9.84
CA VAL A 856 13.22 8.69 9.14
C VAL A 856 14.71 8.40 8.90
N LYS A 857 15.50 9.41 8.56
CA LYS A 857 16.94 9.26 8.39
C LYS A 857 17.61 8.84 9.70
N TYR A 858 17.30 9.52 10.79
CA TYR A 858 17.84 9.20 12.12
C TYR A 858 17.46 7.78 12.57
N THR A 859 16.19 7.38 12.42
CA THR A 859 15.75 6.02 12.80
C THR A 859 16.51 4.95 12.02
N ARG A 860 16.81 5.19 10.75
CA ARG A 860 17.54 4.25 9.89
C ARG A 860 19.03 4.16 10.28
N GLU A 861 19.67 5.28 10.57
CA GLU A 861 21.03 5.30 11.09
C GLU A 861 21.13 4.50 12.40
N LEU A 862 20.14 4.65 13.26
CA LEU A 862 20.04 3.94 14.54
C LEU A 862 19.78 2.43 14.38
N GLU A 863 18.95 2.03 13.42
CA GLU A 863 18.70 0.62 13.05
C GLU A 863 19.98 -0.02 12.47
N ASP A 864 20.72 0.70 11.64
CA ASP A 864 21.99 0.21 11.07
C ASP A 864 23.07 0.04 12.18
N GLU A 865 23.12 0.92 13.17
CA GLU A 865 23.99 0.82 14.34
C GLU A 865 23.58 -0.35 15.26
N GLN A 866 22.29 -0.52 15.53
CA GLN A 866 21.77 -1.61 16.38
C GLN A 866 21.78 -2.98 15.67
N GLY A 867 21.66 -3.03 14.35
CA GLY A 867 21.71 -4.26 13.55
C GLY A 867 23.10 -4.75 13.17
N GLY A 868 24.13 -3.95 13.47
CA GLY A 868 25.54 -4.30 13.26
C GLY A 868 26.17 -5.21 14.36
N HIS A 869 25.34 -5.62 15.34
CA HIS A 869 25.78 -6.54 16.42
C HIS A 869 25.24 -7.96 16.24
#